data_45f8f5810e24a1cd75bde48092ca368d
#
_entry.id   45f8f5810e24a1cd75bde48092ca368d
#
_cell.length_a   1.000
_cell.length_b   1.000
_cell.length_c   1.000
_cell.angle_alpha   90.00
_cell.angle_beta   90.00
_cell.angle_gamma   90.00
#
_symmetry.space_group_name_H-M   'P 1'
#
loop_
_entity.id
_entity.type
_entity.pdbx_description
1 polymer ?
#
loop_
_entity_poly.entity_id
_entity_poly.type
_entity_poly.pdbx_seq_one_letter_code
_entity_poly.pdbx_strand_id
1 'polypeptide(L)'
;MSIETFTPLPLTTFGTWVTLLDPSDVPPGMSPDLSDVEFFPGGVRTRLGLVSQYPPLPSTPSINGLKTFGTINLVQRLLVLDSLGNLYKETSPGVLSDIVGGIQPGLYFDSTTQFGREYMAFSDGLVGQDMPRQYDDVYFDRVSQVGPGEGPAAADAVDTGNISPGVHQCAVLFVTRQGYWTAPSPSTSWTAAGSKKVNITNIPTGPSNVIQRLLTFTAEGGASFYHVPATMVINDNTTTSLEVDFSDTILLSGVSMDYLFGQIELPNQVGVVSYAERLFWWGERSKMPNWRNPSFDGGWDASGDGRPLGWQLDPTSGAGGSRESSDVVWGDAYRITADGATIVRGLITQNAITDAAGNPLFLINTDYSVRARVKRSLNLAAGTFRINAYSNSLGLIGTGMSLNTLQATTEYQEFTADLFPAQITLPTDLVLRVYADGMPGPAGEYFLVDNIEIFPTNSPQNSSLVRASGTETPEGYDGVSGIMEIAVNNGQGIRSAFTLRSNLYFVKERGLYVTATDGVNEPALWGVEEVSNKVGTPSAHGVAFGEEWVVIAGRSGLYLFDGSEPIKLSQEIQPTWDAINWQYGQVIWVQVDTQHKQILVGVPMGTATQPNMVLMLDYTEGFQDPLVAMLSTPERSRKWAKWNIAANSCGLIERSAGVAQIFLGSNNGTTKIYALTNGQYSDDGAPINSYYTTAYLSSTGISGRNLFGYLTGYVQGAGTLALSSYSPGDVVVTALGNWTLASPTGRDMEQFTNVLAERVAYQFGTNAVGSWFSLTKLVPWAKPDPFAIVRGTN
;
A
#
# COMPACT_ATOMS: atom_id res chain seq x y z
N MET A 1 -1.68 -8.25 74.35
CA MET A 1 -2.11 -8.47 72.95
C MET A 1 -1.45 -7.41 72.14
N SER A 2 -0.44 -7.77 71.37
CA SER A 2 0.10 -6.81 70.41
C SER A 2 -0.99 -6.52 69.36
N ILE A 3 -1.37 -5.27 69.19
CA ILE A 3 -2.22 -4.84 68.08
C ILE A 3 -1.39 -5.07 66.82
N GLU A 4 -1.62 -6.20 66.16
CA GLU A 4 -1.03 -6.46 64.86
C GLU A 4 -1.52 -5.39 63.87
N THR A 5 -0.63 -4.49 63.52
CA THR A 5 -0.92 -3.39 62.56
C THR A 5 -0.83 -3.92 61.16
N PHE A 6 -1.77 -3.50 60.31
CA PHE A 6 -1.69 -3.75 58.88
C PHE A 6 -0.45 -3.07 58.29
N THR A 7 0.28 -3.79 57.44
CA THR A 7 1.46 -3.30 56.73
C THR A 7 1.07 -2.81 55.35
N PRO A 8 1.44 -1.60 54.92
CA PRO A 8 1.19 -1.12 53.60
C PRO A 8 2.10 -1.82 52.57
N LEU A 9 1.57 -2.16 51.42
CA LEU A 9 2.29 -2.69 50.25
C LEU A 9 2.15 -1.71 49.10
N PRO A 10 2.89 -0.57 49.08
CA PRO A 10 2.68 0.48 48.13
C PRO A 10 3.11 0.08 46.70
N LEU A 11 2.22 0.25 45.73
CA LEU A 11 2.49 0.25 44.32
C LEU A 11 2.48 1.71 43.84
N THR A 12 3.63 2.20 43.47
CA THR A 12 3.86 3.57 42.98
C THR A 12 4.32 3.58 41.54
N THR A 13 4.55 2.42 40.95
CA THR A 13 4.92 2.22 39.56
C THR A 13 3.91 1.28 38.89
N PHE A 14 3.43 1.68 37.71
CA PHE A 14 2.54 0.90 36.87
C PHE A 14 3.27 0.62 35.56
N GLY A 15 3.67 -0.62 35.40
CA GLY A 15 4.56 -1.05 34.33
C GLY A 15 3.85 -1.80 33.22
N THR A 16 4.65 -2.37 32.37
CA THR A 16 4.28 -3.03 31.12
C THR A 16 3.38 -4.26 31.32
N TRP A 17 2.61 -4.56 30.30
CA TRP A 17 1.94 -5.84 30.15
C TRP A 17 2.97 -6.95 29.85
N VAL A 18 2.88 -8.06 30.59
CA VAL A 18 3.79 -9.21 30.47
C VAL A 18 2.96 -10.47 30.29
N THR A 19 3.14 -11.12 29.16
CA THR A 19 2.52 -12.43 28.86
C THR A 19 3.57 -13.55 28.75
N LEU A 20 4.84 -13.23 28.84
CA LEU A 20 5.95 -14.20 28.79
C LEU A 20 6.01 -15.08 30.04
N LEU A 21 5.59 -14.55 31.18
CA LEU A 21 5.61 -15.21 32.48
C LEU A 21 4.23 -15.73 32.89
N ASP A 22 4.18 -16.77 33.70
CA ASP A 22 2.94 -17.13 34.38
C ASP A 22 2.41 -15.93 35.18
N PRO A 23 1.10 -15.65 35.16
CA PRO A 23 0.51 -14.52 35.90
C PRO A 23 0.95 -14.44 37.37
N SER A 24 1.21 -15.59 38.03
CA SER A 24 1.69 -15.64 39.43
C SER A 24 3.13 -15.21 39.61
N ASP A 25 3.93 -15.21 38.55
CA ASP A 25 5.36 -14.91 38.58
C ASP A 25 5.70 -13.54 38.00
N VAL A 26 4.66 -12.80 37.54
CA VAL A 26 4.84 -11.41 37.05
C VAL A 26 5.37 -10.53 38.18
N PRO A 27 6.45 -9.79 37.97
CA PRO A 27 7.07 -8.94 38.97
C PRO A 27 6.17 -7.82 39.48
N PRO A 28 6.28 -7.42 40.76
CA PRO A 28 5.57 -6.26 41.29
C PRO A 28 5.82 -5.00 40.43
N GLY A 29 4.76 -4.24 40.18
CA GLY A 29 4.82 -3.06 39.31
C GLY A 29 4.56 -3.33 37.82
N MET A 30 4.52 -4.60 37.36
CA MET A 30 4.09 -5.00 36.01
C MET A 30 2.68 -5.59 36.07
N SER A 31 2.07 -5.80 34.88
CA SER A 31 0.71 -6.30 34.76
C SER A 31 0.66 -7.63 34.00
N PRO A 32 0.02 -8.67 34.54
CA PRO A 32 -0.27 -9.89 33.79
C PRO A 32 -1.39 -9.70 32.77
N ASP A 33 -2.30 -8.74 33.02
CA ASP A 33 -3.40 -8.44 32.10
C ASP A 33 -3.90 -7.00 32.25
N LEU A 34 -4.04 -6.32 31.14
CA LEU A 34 -4.56 -4.95 31.03
C LEU A 34 -5.21 -4.75 29.68
N SER A 35 -6.06 -3.75 29.57
CA SER A 35 -6.69 -3.36 28.31
C SER A 35 -7.04 -1.88 28.28
N ASP A 36 -6.91 -1.28 27.10
CA ASP A 36 -7.36 0.08 26.80
C ASP A 36 -6.85 1.14 27.79
N VAL A 37 -5.58 0.99 28.17
CA VAL A 37 -4.85 1.93 29.05
C VAL A 37 -3.68 2.58 28.33
N GLU A 38 -3.26 3.72 28.83
CA GLU A 38 -2.03 4.45 28.51
C GLU A 38 -1.20 4.62 29.75
N PHE A 39 0.13 4.72 29.55
CA PHE A 39 1.07 5.01 30.63
C PHE A 39 1.44 6.51 30.62
N PHE A 40 1.80 6.99 31.79
CA PHE A 40 2.42 8.30 31.97
C PHE A 40 3.42 8.20 33.14
N PRO A 41 4.33 9.14 33.31
CA PRO A 41 5.32 9.07 34.40
C PRO A 41 4.65 8.84 35.75
N GLY A 42 4.90 7.67 36.35
CA GLY A 42 4.38 7.28 37.65
C GLY A 42 2.93 6.81 37.69
N GLY A 43 2.27 6.55 36.56
CA GLY A 43 0.88 6.15 36.56
C GLY A 43 0.37 5.43 35.32
N VAL A 44 -0.90 5.04 35.42
CA VAL A 44 -1.69 4.44 34.34
C VAL A 44 -3.05 5.11 34.27
N ARG A 45 -3.57 5.31 33.03
CA ARG A 45 -4.86 5.93 32.80
C ARG A 45 -5.62 5.23 31.68
N THR A 46 -6.92 5.47 31.60
CA THR A 46 -7.73 5.11 30.44
C THR A 46 -7.15 5.79 29.19
N ARG A 47 -7.04 5.05 28.06
CA ARG A 47 -6.60 5.63 26.79
C ARG A 47 -7.55 6.71 26.27
N LEU A 48 -7.08 7.48 25.34
CA LEU A 48 -7.91 8.43 24.61
C LEU A 48 -8.99 7.71 23.82
N GLY A 49 -10.16 8.33 23.75
CA GLY A 49 -11.30 7.82 22.98
C GLY A 49 -11.20 8.16 21.49
N LEU A 50 -11.99 7.45 20.72
CA LEU A 50 -12.14 7.61 19.28
C LEU A 50 -13.30 8.56 18.96
N VAL A 51 -13.06 9.54 18.10
CA VAL A 51 -14.10 10.44 17.59
C VAL A 51 -14.10 10.38 16.08
N SER A 52 -15.28 10.13 15.49
CA SER A 52 -15.44 10.23 14.04
C SER A 52 -15.21 11.65 13.56
N GLN A 53 -14.23 11.84 12.68
CA GLN A 53 -13.83 13.16 12.18
C GLN A 53 -14.50 13.53 10.86
N TYR A 54 -14.99 12.54 10.13
CA TYR A 54 -15.56 12.72 8.79
C TYR A 54 -16.94 12.06 8.72
N PRO A 55 -17.82 12.56 7.85
CA PRO A 55 -19.06 11.85 7.54
C PRO A 55 -18.76 10.44 7.03
N PRO A 56 -19.64 9.45 7.30
CA PRO A 56 -19.48 8.11 6.72
C PRO A 56 -19.41 8.16 5.19
N LEU A 57 -18.49 7.38 4.62
CA LEU A 57 -18.37 7.25 3.17
C LEU A 57 -19.59 6.51 2.57
N PRO A 58 -19.93 6.76 1.30
CA PRO A 58 -21.00 6.04 0.62
C PRO A 58 -20.76 4.52 0.59
N SER A 59 -21.85 3.74 0.54
CA SER A 59 -21.80 2.27 0.36
C SER A 59 -21.11 1.46 1.45
N THR A 60 -20.86 2.03 2.62
CA THR A 60 -20.28 1.37 3.81
C THR A 60 -18.99 0.56 3.61
N PRO A 61 -17.94 1.07 2.90
CA PRO A 61 -16.67 0.38 2.76
C PRO A 61 -15.85 0.39 4.07
N SER A 62 -14.86 -0.50 4.16
CA SER A 62 -13.75 -0.37 5.11
C SER A 62 -12.75 0.67 4.62
N ILE A 63 -11.92 1.20 5.51
CA ILE A 63 -10.86 2.16 5.16
C ILE A 63 -9.53 1.42 5.08
N ASN A 64 -9.09 1.14 3.86
CA ASN A 64 -7.89 0.34 3.63
C ASN A 64 -6.59 1.13 3.67
N GLY A 65 -6.62 2.43 3.44
CA GLY A 65 -5.41 3.25 3.45
C GLY A 65 -5.64 4.64 4.00
N LEU A 66 -4.72 5.08 4.85
CA LEU A 66 -4.62 6.45 5.36
C LEU A 66 -3.15 6.88 5.22
N LYS A 67 -2.90 7.94 4.48
CA LYS A 67 -1.56 8.51 4.29
C LYS A 67 -1.62 10.03 4.30
N THR A 68 -0.54 10.64 4.73
CA THR A 68 -0.39 12.10 4.68
C THR A 68 0.40 12.48 3.44
N PHE A 69 -0.14 13.37 2.67
CA PHE A 69 0.49 13.99 1.51
C PHE A 69 0.82 15.44 1.80
N GLY A 70 2.08 15.82 1.60
CA GLY A 70 2.54 17.20 1.64
C GLY A 70 2.51 17.82 0.25
N THR A 71 1.61 18.79 0.04
CA THR A 71 1.56 19.53 -1.24
C THR A 71 2.80 20.43 -1.41
N ILE A 72 3.07 20.87 -2.63
CA ILE A 72 4.17 21.82 -2.92
C ILE A 72 4.05 23.13 -2.13
N ASN A 73 2.84 23.50 -1.70
CA ASN A 73 2.57 24.67 -0.86
C ASN A 73 2.69 24.39 0.64
N LEU A 74 3.30 23.25 1.03
CA LEU A 74 3.47 22.81 2.41
C LEU A 74 2.16 22.58 3.18
N VAL A 75 1.06 22.35 2.48
CA VAL A 75 -0.21 21.96 3.08
C VAL A 75 -0.25 20.44 3.20
N GLN A 76 -0.47 19.93 4.41
CA GLN A 76 -0.70 18.49 4.60
C GLN A 76 -2.16 18.15 4.31
N ARG A 77 -2.34 17.07 3.53
CA ARG A 77 -3.62 16.47 3.17
C ARG A 77 -3.70 15.04 3.67
N LEU A 78 -4.85 14.62 4.18
CA LEU A 78 -5.12 13.19 4.37
C LEU A 78 -5.61 12.61 3.05
N LEU A 79 -4.94 11.57 2.58
CA LEU A 79 -5.40 10.69 1.52
C LEU A 79 -6.05 9.46 2.15
N VAL A 80 -7.22 9.09 1.63
CA VAL A 80 -8.03 8.00 2.16
C VAL A 80 -8.40 7.06 1.02
N LEU A 81 -8.02 5.79 1.12
CA LEU A 81 -8.45 4.73 0.20
C LEU A 81 -9.48 3.84 0.89
N ASP A 82 -10.63 3.68 0.27
CA ASP A 82 -11.64 2.73 0.74
C ASP A 82 -11.48 1.33 0.13
N SER A 83 -12.17 0.34 0.67
CA SER A 83 -12.11 -1.05 0.19
C SER A 83 -12.81 -1.28 -1.15
N LEU A 84 -13.56 -0.32 -1.66
CA LEU A 84 -14.20 -0.36 -2.98
C LEU A 84 -13.32 0.23 -4.08
N GLY A 85 -12.15 0.80 -3.72
CA GLY A 85 -11.22 1.39 -4.66
C GLY A 85 -11.49 2.85 -4.98
N ASN A 86 -12.14 3.58 -4.10
CA ASN A 86 -12.28 5.03 -4.22
C ASN A 86 -11.21 5.72 -3.37
N LEU A 87 -10.54 6.69 -3.96
CA LEU A 87 -9.52 7.51 -3.33
C LEU A 87 -10.06 8.92 -3.08
N TYR A 88 -9.93 9.37 -1.85
CA TYR A 88 -10.38 10.68 -1.39
C TYR A 88 -9.21 11.51 -0.88
N LYS A 89 -9.36 12.83 -0.92
CA LYS A 89 -8.50 13.78 -0.22
C LYS A 89 -9.25 14.61 0.80
N GLU A 90 -8.57 15.00 1.84
CA GLU A 90 -9.06 16.04 2.73
C GLU A 90 -8.87 17.42 2.07
N THR A 91 -9.96 18.16 1.91
CA THR A 91 -9.93 19.54 1.40
C THR A 91 -9.83 20.56 2.52
N SER A 92 -10.44 20.25 3.64
CA SER A 92 -10.34 20.99 4.92
C SER A 92 -10.60 20.01 6.06
N PRO A 93 -10.16 20.30 7.30
CA PRO A 93 -10.41 19.43 8.44
C PRO A 93 -11.87 18.98 8.54
N GLY A 94 -12.09 17.66 8.48
CA GLY A 94 -13.44 17.08 8.53
C GLY A 94 -14.18 16.98 7.18
N VAL A 95 -13.57 17.38 6.05
CA VAL A 95 -14.20 17.35 4.72
C VAL A 95 -13.34 16.56 3.75
N LEU A 96 -13.91 15.47 3.24
CA LEU A 96 -13.31 14.67 2.16
C LEU A 96 -13.95 15.02 0.80
N SER A 97 -13.17 14.98 -0.25
CA SER A 97 -13.62 15.03 -1.64
C SER A 97 -13.01 13.88 -2.43
N ASP A 98 -13.77 13.38 -3.40
CA ASP A 98 -13.30 12.34 -4.31
C ASP A 98 -12.14 12.85 -5.15
N ILE A 99 -11.11 12.02 -5.31
CA ILE A 99 -10.06 12.18 -6.32
C ILE A 99 -10.42 11.32 -7.52
N VAL A 100 -10.64 10.03 -7.31
CA VAL A 100 -10.95 9.03 -8.35
C VAL A 100 -11.58 7.79 -7.73
N GLY A 101 -12.44 7.11 -8.50
CA GLY A 101 -12.85 5.72 -8.30
C GLY A 101 -12.17 4.78 -9.30
N GLY A 102 -12.47 3.50 -9.19
CA GLY A 102 -12.04 2.47 -10.15
C GLY A 102 -10.64 1.89 -9.91
N ILE A 103 -9.96 2.22 -8.81
CA ILE A 103 -8.84 1.42 -8.30
C ILE A 103 -9.38 0.02 -7.96
N GLN A 104 -8.58 -1.02 -8.20
CA GLN A 104 -9.04 -2.38 -7.91
C GLN A 104 -9.48 -2.52 -6.44
N PRO A 105 -10.69 -3.04 -6.17
CA PRO A 105 -11.19 -3.20 -4.80
C PRO A 105 -10.31 -4.12 -3.95
N GLY A 106 -10.26 -3.84 -2.64
CA GLY A 106 -9.54 -4.66 -1.67
C GLY A 106 -8.06 -4.35 -1.54
N LEU A 107 -7.51 -3.44 -2.35
CA LEU A 107 -6.10 -3.05 -2.25
C LEU A 107 -5.86 -2.05 -1.11
N TYR A 108 -4.61 -2.02 -0.69
CA TYR A 108 -3.99 -0.98 0.15
C TYR A 108 -3.11 -0.11 -0.73
N PHE A 109 -2.64 1.03 -0.26
CA PHE A 109 -1.65 1.78 -1.00
C PHE A 109 -0.43 2.12 -0.14
N ASP A 110 0.73 2.00 -0.77
CA ASP A 110 1.99 2.52 -0.27
C ASP A 110 2.38 3.74 -1.08
N SER A 111 3.02 4.74 -0.46
CA SER A 111 3.30 5.98 -1.16
C SER A 111 4.52 6.71 -0.62
N THR A 112 5.07 7.57 -1.47
CA THR A 112 6.18 8.47 -1.14
C THR A 112 6.01 9.81 -1.85
N THR A 113 6.33 10.89 -1.14
CA THR A 113 6.32 12.23 -1.73
C THR A 113 7.69 12.54 -2.35
N GLN A 114 7.69 13.01 -3.60
CA GLN A 114 8.87 13.53 -4.26
C GLN A 114 8.49 14.68 -5.21
N PHE A 115 9.28 15.73 -5.28
CA PHE A 115 9.07 16.91 -6.13
C PHE A 115 7.66 17.52 -6.02
N GLY A 116 7.08 17.50 -4.82
CA GLY A 116 5.74 18.04 -4.54
C GLY A 116 4.58 17.19 -5.07
N ARG A 117 4.83 15.94 -5.43
CA ARG A 117 3.84 14.93 -5.85
C ARG A 117 3.89 13.72 -4.95
N GLU A 118 2.75 13.10 -4.77
CA GLU A 118 2.62 11.79 -4.12
C GLU A 118 2.59 10.68 -5.16
N TYR A 119 3.54 9.76 -5.07
CA TYR A 119 3.65 8.58 -5.92
C TYR A 119 3.12 7.38 -5.16
N MET A 120 2.21 6.62 -5.77
CA MET A 120 1.41 5.58 -5.10
C MET A 120 1.51 4.25 -5.83
N ALA A 121 1.77 3.19 -5.08
CA ALA A 121 1.60 1.80 -5.49
C ALA A 121 0.36 1.23 -4.80
N PHE A 122 -0.45 0.46 -5.51
CA PHE A 122 -1.65 -0.17 -4.98
C PHE A 122 -1.49 -1.68 -5.00
N SER A 123 -1.60 -2.32 -3.83
CA SER A 123 -1.38 -3.76 -3.71
C SER A 123 -2.10 -4.35 -2.51
N ASP A 124 -2.46 -5.64 -2.59
CA ASP A 124 -2.91 -6.45 -1.44
C ASP A 124 -1.73 -7.08 -0.67
N GLY A 125 -0.50 -6.74 -1.07
CA GLY A 125 0.73 -7.35 -0.55
C GLY A 125 1.01 -8.74 -1.11
N LEU A 126 0.19 -9.24 -2.02
CA LEU A 126 0.33 -10.55 -2.69
C LEU A 126 0.41 -10.36 -4.21
N VAL A 127 -0.60 -10.80 -4.93
CA VAL A 127 -0.66 -10.74 -6.41
C VAL A 127 -1.64 -9.69 -6.94
N GLY A 128 -2.56 -9.22 -6.10
CA GLY A 128 -3.47 -8.12 -6.43
C GLY A 128 -2.71 -6.81 -6.45
N GLN A 129 -2.68 -6.15 -7.61
CA GLN A 129 -1.98 -4.89 -7.81
C GLN A 129 -2.73 -4.04 -8.83
N ASP A 130 -2.63 -2.72 -8.72
CA ASP A 130 -3.10 -1.77 -9.72
C ASP A 130 -1.94 -0.92 -10.24
N MET A 131 -2.18 -0.19 -11.34
CA MET A 131 -1.13 0.61 -11.94
C MET A 131 -0.65 1.73 -11.01
N PRO A 132 0.67 2.02 -11.02
CA PRO A 132 1.24 3.12 -10.24
C PRO A 132 0.68 4.47 -10.65
N ARG A 133 0.37 5.31 -9.66
CA ARG A 133 -0.21 6.64 -9.85
C ARG A 133 0.64 7.73 -9.23
N GLN A 134 0.44 8.95 -9.72
CA GLN A 134 0.97 10.17 -9.15
C GLN A 134 -0.15 11.19 -8.93
N TYR A 135 -0.02 11.99 -7.89
CA TYR A 135 -0.99 12.99 -7.51
C TYR A 135 -0.31 14.30 -7.07
N ASP A 136 -0.73 15.44 -7.61
CA ASP A 136 -0.17 16.76 -7.35
C ASP A 136 -1.13 17.74 -6.67
N ASP A 137 -2.17 17.24 -6.01
CA ASP A 137 -3.33 17.95 -5.43
C ASP A 137 -4.39 18.37 -6.47
N VAL A 138 -4.12 18.24 -7.76
CA VAL A 138 -5.04 18.58 -8.85
C VAL A 138 -5.30 17.38 -9.76
N TYR A 139 -4.24 16.78 -10.27
CA TYR A 139 -4.29 15.70 -11.25
C TYR A 139 -3.85 14.38 -10.66
N PHE A 140 -4.63 13.35 -10.96
CA PHE A 140 -4.33 11.97 -10.58
C PHE A 140 -4.02 11.19 -11.84
N ASP A 141 -2.74 11.12 -12.19
CA ASP A 141 -2.26 10.57 -13.45
C ASP A 141 -1.47 9.27 -13.22
N ARG A 142 -1.31 8.50 -14.27
CA ARG A 142 -0.43 7.33 -14.32
C ARG A 142 1.03 7.78 -14.18
N VAL A 143 1.83 7.00 -13.48
CA VAL A 143 3.29 7.10 -13.52
C VAL A 143 3.80 6.37 -14.76
N SER A 144 4.76 6.95 -15.49
CA SER A 144 5.33 6.35 -16.71
C SER A 144 4.28 6.11 -17.80
N GLN A 145 3.83 7.21 -18.40
CA GLN A 145 2.90 7.17 -19.53
C GLN A 145 3.45 6.32 -20.67
N VAL A 146 2.59 5.46 -21.24
CA VAL A 146 2.91 4.66 -22.43
C VAL A 146 3.14 5.56 -23.63
N GLY A 147 4.17 5.27 -24.40
CA GLY A 147 4.41 5.93 -25.68
C GLY A 147 3.41 5.52 -26.78
N PRO A 148 3.39 6.22 -27.94
CA PRO A 148 2.48 5.89 -29.03
C PRO A 148 2.66 4.47 -29.55
N GLY A 149 1.54 3.73 -29.73
CA GLY A 149 1.54 2.33 -30.15
C GLY A 149 1.91 2.10 -31.62
N GLU A 150 1.79 3.14 -32.49
CA GLU A 150 2.17 3.13 -33.91
C GLU A 150 2.89 4.41 -34.27
N GLY A 151 3.75 4.34 -35.31
CA GLY A 151 4.40 5.52 -35.89
C GLY A 151 3.48 6.32 -36.82
N PRO A 152 3.73 7.62 -37.02
CA PRO A 152 3.02 8.41 -37.99
C PRO A 152 3.40 7.99 -39.42
N ALA A 153 2.58 8.26 -40.40
CA ALA A 153 2.96 8.10 -41.79
C ALA A 153 3.73 9.32 -42.29
N ALA A 154 4.71 9.12 -43.18
CA ALA A 154 5.54 10.16 -43.74
C ALA A 154 5.60 10.04 -45.28
N ALA A 155 5.49 11.16 -45.99
CA ALA A 155 5.64 11.24 -47.43
C ALA A 155 6.16 12.64 -47.83
N ASP A 156 6.78 12.75 -49.01
CA ASP A 156 7.18 14.04 -49.54
C ASP A 156 6.00 14.98 -49.66
N ALA A 157 6.12 16.20 -49.22
CA ALA A 157 5.15 17.25 -49.40
C ALA A 157 5.22 17.78 -50.85
N VAL A 158 4.21 18.53 -51.25
CA VAL A 158 4.21 19.23 -52.57
C VAL A 158 5.22 20.38 -52.56
N ASP A 159 5.35 21.05 -51.43
CA ASP A 159 6.17 22.23 -51.24
C ASP A 159 7.66 21.92 -51.28
N THR A 160 8.43 22.88 -51.78
CA THR A 160 9.92 22.85 -51.77
C THR A 160 10.41 22.99 -50.32
N GLY A 161 11.48 22.24 -49.99
CA GLY A 161 12.09 22.25 -48.70
C GLY A 161 13.56 21.86 -48.72
N ASN A 162 14.12 21.51 -47.56
CA ASN A 162 15.54 21.29 -47.38
C ASN A 162 15.91 19.85 -47.04
N ILE A 163 14.97 18.89 -47.09
CA ILE A 163 15.22 17.50 -46.76
C ILE A 163 16.12 16.88 -47.84
N SER A 164 17.16 16.18 -47.38
CA SER A 164 18.11 15.45 -48.21
C SER A 164 17.45 14.30 -48.95
N PRO A 165 17.85 13.97 -50.21
CA PRO A 165 17.34 12.79 -50.89
C PRO A 165 17.88 11.51 -50.23
N GLY A 166 16.99 10.53 -50.00
CA GLY A 166 17.35 9.20 -49.45
C GLY A 166 16.37 8.69 -48.43
N VAL A 167 16.75 7.67 -47.70
CA VAL A 167 15.88 7.04 -46.69
C VAL A 167 16.00 7.75 -45.37
N HIS A 168 14.88 8.21 -44.85
CA HIS A 168 14.74 8.76 -43.52
C HIS A 168 13.74 7.94 -42.70
N GLN A 169 13.82 8.07 -41.39
CA GLN A 169 12.82 7.52 -40.49
C GLN A 169 12.25 8.64 -39.63
N CYS A 170 10.99 8.48 -39.22
CA CYS A 170 10.36 9.35 -38.25
C CYS A 170 9.70 8.55 -37.13
N ALA A 171 9.61 9.12 -35.98
CA ALA A 171 8.85 8.64 -34.83
C ALA A 171 8.22 9.84 -34.09
N VAL A 172 7.26 9.56 -33.25
CA VAL A 172 6.60 10.57 -32.42
C VAL A 172 6.58 10.10 -30.97
N LEU A 173 6.68 11.02 -30.02
CA LEU A 173 6.53 10.73 -28.60
C LEU A 173 5.51 11.67 -27.96
N PHE A 174 4.94 11.25 -26.85
CA PHE A 174 4.05 12.06 -26.05
C PHE A 174 4.83 12.86 -25.00
N VAL A 175 4.31 14.05 -24.68
CA VAL A 175 4.76 14.85 -23.54
C VAL A 175 3.58 15.01 -22.61
N THR A 176 3.74 14.52 -21.37
CA THR A 176 2.71 14.63 -20.35
C THR A 176 2.64 16.04 -19.76
N ARG A 177 1.54 16.36 -19.08
CA ARG A 177 1.40 17.65 -18.35
C ARG A 177 2.44 17.84 -17.27
N GLN A 178 3.07 16.76 -16.83
CA GLN A 178 4.17 16.80 -15.87
C GLN A 178 5.54 17.05 -16.53
N GLY A 179 5.56 17.12 -17.84
CA GLY A 179 6.78 17.35 -18.62
C GLY A 179 7.57 16.08 -18.96
N TYR A 180 7.02 14.89 -18.68
CA TYR A 180 7.65 13.63 -19.03
C TYR A 180 7.56 13.36 -20.54
N TRP A 181 8.68 12.93 -21.12
CA TRP A 181 8.80 12.46 -22.50
C TRP A 181 8.74 10.94 -22.54
N THR A 182 7.73 10.40 -23.18
CA THR A 182 7.54 8.95 -23.27
C THR A 182 8.55 8.29 -24.19
N ALA A 183 8.58 6.94 -24.18
CA ALA A 183 9.23 6.22 -25.26
C ALA A 183 8.65 6.65 -26.63
N PRO A 184 9.45 6.77 -27.69
CA PRO A 184 8.96 7.05 -29.02
C PRO A 184 8.11 5.91 -29.58
N SER A 185 7.25 6.23 -30.54
CA SER A 185 6.54 5.23 -31.34
C SER A 185 7.52 4.33 -32.10
N PRO A 186 7.06 3.18 -32.61
CA PRO A 186 7.75 2.51 -33.69
C PRO A 186 8.06 3.48 -34.82
N SER A 187 9.27 3.38 -35.42
CA SER A 187 9.65 4.27 -36.50
C SER A 187 8.98 3.89 -37.83
N THR A 188 8.68 4.91 -38.61
CA THR A 188 8.21 4.76 -40.01
C THR A 188 9.26 5.31 -40.94
N SER A 189 9.61 4.55 -41.97
CA SER A 189 10.57 4.98 -43.00
C SER A 189 9.88 5.51 -44.25
N TRP A 190 10.47 6.53 -44.87
CA TRP A 190 10.12 6.99 -46.21
C TRP A 190 11.37 7.30 -47.02
N THR A 191 11.25 7.31 -48.33
CA THR A 191 12.33 7.71 -49.24
C THR A 191 12.05 9.12 -49.77
N ALA A 192 12.82 10.10 -49.30
CA ALA A 192 12.71 11.49 -49.74
C ALA A 192 13.29 11.65 -51.15
N ALA A 193 12.61 12.36 -52.03
CA ALA A 193 13.10 12.72 -53.35
C ALA A 193 14.20 13.84 -53.28
N GLY A 194 14.27 14.53 -52.19
CA GLY A 194 15.14 15.66 -51.92
C GLY A 194 14.53 17.01 -52.34
N SER A 195 15.00 18.09 -51.73
CA SER A 195 14.51 19.45 -51.93
C SER A 195 12.99 19.59 -51.73
N LYS A 196 12.42 18.80 -50.91
CA LYS A 196 11.01 18.79 -50.47
C LYS A 196 10.91 18.94 -48.98
N LYS A 197 9.75 19.38 -48.44
CA LYS A 197 9.35 19.17 -47.06
C LYS A 197 8.78 17.78 -46.93
N VAL A 198 8.57 17.31 -45.68
CA VAL A 198 7.86 16.08 -45.39
C VAL A 198 6.49 16.40 -44.84
N ASN A 199 5.48 15.72 -45.34
CA ASN A 199 4.13 15.72 -44.79
C ASN A 199 3.97 14.50 -43.88
N ILE A 200 3.80 14.75 -42.59
CA ILE A 200 3.55 13.74 -41.58
C ILE A 200 2.04 13.68 -41.38
N THR A 201 1.48 12.48 -41.47
CA THR A 201 0.05 12.22 -41.31
C THR A 201 -0.17 11.08 -40.31
N ASN A 202 -1.41 10.89 -39.88
CA ASN A 202 -1.78 9.91 -38.87
C ASN A 202 -0.96 10.04 -37.57
N ILE A 203 -0.71 11.29 -37.16
CA ILE A 203 0.02 11.55 -35.93
C ILE A 203 -0.83 11.08 -34.75
N PRO A 204 -0.34 10.13 -33.91
CA PRO A 204 -1.07 9.60 -32.77
C PRO A 204 -1.57 10.68 -31.80
N THR A 205 -2.77 10.47 -31.26
CA THR A 205 -3.30 11.24 -30.13
C THR A 205 -3.31 10.37 -28.88
N GLY A 206 -2.83 10.89 -27.76
CA GLY A 206 -2.74 10.19 -26.49
C GLY A 206 -3.93 10.43 -25.55
N PRO A 207 -3.88 9.92 -24.31
CA PRO A 207 -4.84 10.23 -23.25
C PRO A 207 -4.84 11.71 -22.86
N SER A 208 -5.75 12.09 -21.99
CA SER A 208 -5.98 13.49 -21.59
C SER A 208 -4.81 14.16 -20.85
N ASN A 209 -3.87 13.40 -20.29
CA ASN A 209 -2.66 13.91 -19.65
C ASN A 209 -1.56 14.29 -20.68
N VAL A 210 -1.69 13.89 -21.95
CA VAL A 210 -0.78 14.29 -23.03
C VAL A 210 -1.15 15.69 -23.48
N ILE A 211 -0.20 16.62 -23.35
CA ILE A 211 -0.41 18.04 -23.69
C ILE A 211 0.37 18.48 -24.93
N GLN A 212 1.39 17.71 -25.31
CA GLN A 212 2.29 18.04 -26.40
C GLN A 212 2.81 16.75 -27.04
N ARG A 213 3.21 16.81 -28.30
CA ARG A 213 3.83 15.71 -29.03
C ARG A 213 5.07 16.19 -29.73
N LEU A 214 6.14 15.39 -29.71
CA LEU A 214 7.40 15.73 -30.36
C LEU A 214 7.64 14.76 -31.51
N LEU A 215 7.92 15.30 -32.70
CA LEU A 215 8.39 14.53 -33.83
C LEU A 215 9.92 14.41 -33.79
N THR A 216 10.41 13.26 -34.19
CA THR A 216 11.84 12.97 -34.25
C THR A 216 12.18 12.27 -35.55
N PHE A 217 13.33 12.58 -36.11
CA PHE A 217 13.74 12.13 -37.45
C PHE A 217 15.19 11.65 -37.46
N THR A 218 15.53 10.79 -38.43
CA THR A 218 16.94 10.48 -38.76
C THR A 218 17.42 11.33 -39.87
N ALA A 219 18.74 11.60 -39.94
CA ALA A 219 19.39 12.08 -41.14
C ALA A 219 19.30 11.01 -42.24
N GLU A 220 19.64 11.38 -43.49
CA GLU A 220 19.65 10.45 -44.61
C GLU A 220 20.50 9.21 -44.31
N GLY A 221 19.90 8.03 -44.45
CA GLY A 221 20.55 6.75 -44.15
C GLY A 221 20.98 6.54 -42.69
N GLY A 222 20.64 7.48 -41.79
CA GLY A 222 21.01 7.46 -40.38
C GLY A 222 20.15 6.49 -39.55
N ALA A 223 20.67 6.10 -38.39
CA ALA A 223 19.97 5.29 -37.41
C ALA A 223 19.60 6.07 -36.11
N SER A 224 20.27 7.19 -35.85
CA SER A 224 20.05 8.03 -34.68
C SER A 224 18.95 9.05 -34.92
N PHE A 225 18.07 9.22 -33.94
CA PHE A 225 16.92 10.10 -33.98
C PHE A 225 17.23 11.44 -33.31
N TYR A 226 16.80 12.52 -33.96
CA TYR A 226 16.98 13.87 -33.47
C TYR A 226 15.69 14.68 -33.51
N HIS A 227 15.56 15.61 -32.60
CA HIS A 227 14.44 16.53 -32.47
C HIS A 227 14.93 17.98 -32.56
N VAL A 228 14.31 18.79 -33.40
CA VAL A 228 14.56 20.24 -33.47
C VAL A 228 13.38 20.99 -32.87
N PRO A 229 13.50 21.57 -31.65
CA PRO A 229 12.38 22.18 -30.95
C PRO A 229 11.63 23.27 -31.67
N ALA A 230 12.32 23.99 -32.59
CA ALA A 230 11.69 25.09 -33.33
C ALA A 230 10.65 24.65 -34.37
N THR A 231 10.72 23.42 -34.88
CA THR A 231 9.93 22.98 -36.04
C THR A 231 9.21 21.65 -35.85
N MET A 232 9.54 20.87 -34.80
CA MET A 232 9.09 19.50 -34.64
C MET A 232 8.19 19.30 -33.40
N VAL A 233 7.71 20.38 -32.80
CA VAL A 233 6.83 20.39 -31.63
C VAL A 233 5.37 20.59 -32.06
N ILE A 234 4.49 19.75 -31.56
CA ILE A 234 3.04 19.87 -31.70
C ILE A 234 2.48 20.20 -30.31
N ASN A 235 2.02 21.45 -30.13
CA ASN A 235 1.58 21.99 -28.83
C ASN A 235 0.11 21.67 -28.51
N ASP A 236 -0.38 20.53 -28.94
CA ASP A 236 -1.71 20.03 -28.63
C ASP A 236 -1.75 18.50 -28.68
N ASN A 237 -2.91 17.91 -28.41
CA ASN A 237 -3.17 16.47 -28.49
C ASN A 237 -4.27 16.15 -29.53
N THR A 238 -4.43 17.01 -30.57
CA THR A 238 -5.52 16.87 -31.53
C THR A 238 -5.05 16.95 -33.00
N THR A 239 -3.93 17.63 -33.28
CA THR A 239 -3.37 17.76 -34.65
C THR A 239 -2.94 16.38 -35.17
N THR A 240 -3.47 15.92 -36.29
CA THR A 240 -3.17 14.61 -36.91
C THR A 240 -2.29 14.68 -38.14
N SER A 241 -1.95 15.89 -38.61
CA SER A 241 -1.04 16.10 -39.73
C SER A 241 -0.20 17.36 -39.52
N LEU A 242 1.05 17.32 -39.96
CA LEU A 242 1.97 18.45 -39.90
C LEU A 242 2.98 18.37 -41.05
N GLU A 243 3.27 19.50 -41.68
CA GLU A 243 4.33 19.62 -42.65
C GLU A 243 5.60 20.12 -41.95
N VAL A 244 6.71 19.41 -42.11
CA VAL A 244 7.98 19.69 -41.43
C VAL A 244 9.08 19.90 -42.49
N ASP A 245 9.98 20.86 -42.23
CA ASP A 245 11.17 21.13 -43.06
C ASP A 245 12.44 21.13 -42.20
N PHE A 246 13.45 20.41 -42.64
CA PHE A 246 14.77 20.40 -42.02
C PHE A 246 15.83 20.00 -43.05
N SER A 247 17.07 20.48 -42.84
CA SER A 247 18.26 19.90 -43.48
C SER A 247 18.96 18.96 -42.46
N ASP A 248 19.75 18.02 -42.98
CA ASP A 248 20.49 17.10 -42.09
C ASP A 248 21.44 17.88 -41.16
N THR A 249 22.03 19.01 -41.64
CA THR A 249 22.87 19.86 -40.79
C THR A 249 22.09 20.44 -39.59
N ILE A 250 20.87 20.92 -39.83
CA ILE A 250 20.02 21.46 -38.77
C ILE A 250 19.56 20.32 -37.85
N LEU A 251 19.16 19.18 -38.42
CA LEU A 251 18.68 18.03 -37.66
C LEU A 251 19.75 17.50 -36.68
N LEU A 252 20.99 17.29 -37.19
CA LEU A 252 22.12 16.80 -36.36
C LEU A 252 22.59 17.80 -35.30
N SER A 253 22.19 19.08 -35.39
CA SER A 253 22.38 20.04 -34.30
C SER A 253 21.28 20.01 -33.22
N GLY A 254 20.21 19.23 -33.46
CA GLY A 254 19.09 19.04 -32.53
C GLY A 254 19.43 18.15 -31.33
N VAL A 255 18.41 17.87 -30.55
CA VAL A 255 18.52 17.02 -29.38
C VAL A 255 18.45 15.55 -29.81
N SER A 256 19.43 14.72 -29.40
CA SER A 256 19.35 13.27 -29.62
C SER A 256 18.27 12.65 -28.75
N MET A 257 17.47 11.79 -29.37
CA MET A 257 16.32 11.12 -28.74
C MET A 257 16.54 9.61 -28.54
N ASP A 258 17.72 9.10 -28.89
CA ASP A 258 18.00 7.66 -28.89
C ASP A 258 17.81 6.99 -27.52
N TYR A 259 18.14 7.71 -26.43
CA TYR A 259 17.99 7.21 -25.05
C TYR A 259 16.55 6.92 -24.67
N LEU A 260 15.57 7.55 -25.33
CA LEU A 260 14.16 7.34 -25.02
C LEU A 260 13.63 6.01 -25.54
N PHE A 261 14.28 5.40 -26.54
CA PHE A 261 13.88 4.08 -27.04
C PHE A 261 14.14 2.93 -26.05
N GLY A 262 15.00 3.15 -25.04
CA GLY A 262 15.24 2.21 -23.94
C GLY A 262 14.24 2.32 -22.80
N GLN A 263 13.37 3.34 -22.80
CA GLN A 263 12.40 3.51 -21.75
C GLN A 263 11.26 2.50 -21.85
N ILE A 264 10.82 2.05 -20.68
CA ILE A 264 9.72 1.09 -20.54
C ILE A 264 8.56 1.68 -19.76
N GLU A 265 7.39 1.14 -19.99
CA GLU A 265 6.24 1.34 -19.13
C GLU A 265 6.50 0.72 -17.76
N LEU A 266 6.26 1.46 -16.67
CA LEU A 266 6.36 0.89 -15.32
C LEU A 266 5.23 -0.10 -15.08
N PRO A 267 5.53 -1.39 -14.84
CA PRO A 267 4.51 -2.37 -14.46
C PRO A 267 3.90 -2.06 -13.09
N ASN A 268 2.80 -2.75 -12.75
CA ASN A 268 2.21 -2.66 -11.43
C ASN A 268 3.20 -3.14 -10.35
N GLN A 269 3.19 -2.49 -9.18
CA GLN A 269 4.20 -2.62 -8.12
C GLN A 269 3.53 -2.81 -6.75
N VAL A 270 4.25 -3.41 -5.80
CA VAL A 270 3.80 -3.57 -4.42
C VAL A 270 3.98 -2.29 -3.62
N GLY A 271 5.07 -1.58 -3.82
CA GLY A 271 5.34 -0.37 -3.06
C GLY A 271 6.38 0.53 -3.71
N VAL A 272 6.62 1.69 -3.10
CA VAL A 272 7.49 2.74 -3.61
C VAL A 272 8.22 3.50 -2.50
N VAL A 273 9.46 3.87 -2.74
CA VAL A 273 10.25 4.73 -1.84
C VAL A 273 11.10 5.72 -2.65
N SER A 274 11.28 6.92 -2.12
CA SER A 274 12.17 7.94 -2.68
C SER A 274 13.57 7.82 -2.07
N TYR A 275 14.61 7.80 -2.91
CA TYR A 275 16.00 7.79 -2.47
C TYR A 275 16.92 8.37 -3.57
N ALA A 276 17.89 9.21 -3.20
CA ALA A 276 18.87 9.79 -4.08
C ALA A 276 18.25 10.39 -5.37
N GLU A 277 17.21 11.22 -5.20
CA GLU A 277 16.46 11.90 -6.28
C GLU A 277 15.80 10.96 -7.30
N ARG A 278 15.61 9.68 -6.93
CA ARG A 278 14.97 8.65 -7.73
C ARG A 278 13.82 8.03 -6.95
N LEU A 279 12.89 7.42 -7.68
CA LEU A 279 11.86 6.52 -7.14
C LEU A 279 12.31 5.08 -7.32
N PHE A 280 12.16 4.29 -6.26
CA PHE A 280 12.42 2.85 -6.27
C PHE A 280 11.12 2.11 -6.01
N TRP A 281 10.71 1.29 -6.98
CA TRP A 281 9.50 0.48 -6.93
C TRP A 281 9.87 -0.98 -6.84
N TRP A 282 9.13 -1.76 -6.08
CA TRP A 282 9.44 -3.17 -5.88
C TRP A 282 8.24 -4.08 -5.99
N GLY A 283 8.52 -5.39 -6.23
CA GLY A 283 7.51 -6.42 -6.28
C GLY A 283 6.72 -6.40 -7.58
N GLU A 284 7.41 -6.18 -8.68
CA GLU A 284 6.84 -6.05 -10.02
C GLU A 284 5.91 -7.19 -10.38
N ARG A 285 4.71 -6.88 -10.85
CA ARG A 285 3.80 -7.81 -11.46
C ARG A 285 4.28 -8.20 -12.85
N SER A 286 4.39 -9.51 -13.11
CA SER A 286 4.86 -9.98 -14.40
C SER A 286 3.86 -9.65 -15.49
N LYS A 287 4.37 -9.06 -16.58
CA LYS A 287 3.66 -8.87 -17.84
C LYS A 287 4.62 -9.09 -19.00
N MET A 288 4.09 -9.45 -20.17
CA MET A 288 4.86 -9.58 -21.38
C MET A 288 5.47 -8.21 -21.73
N PRO A 289 6.82 -8.12 -21.87
CA PRO A 289 7.46 -6.87 -22.21
C PRO A 289 7.17 -6.48 -23.66
N ASN A 290 7.25 -5.20 -23.95
CA ASN A 290 7.21 -4.63 -25.33
C ASN A 290 5.98 -5.00 -26.18
N TRP A 291 4.90 -5.48 -25.53
CA TRP A 291 3.64 -5.67 -26.20
C TRP A 291 2.97 -4.30 -26.44
N ARG A 292 2.51 -4.06 -27.69
CA ARG A 292 2.08 -2.73 -28.11
C ARG A 292 0.71 -2.39 -27.55
N ASN A 293 0.64 -1.30 -26.79
CA ASN A 293 -0.58 -0.62 -26.36
C ASN A 293 -1.60 -1.55 -25.66
N PRO A 294 -1.20 -2.37 -24.65
CA PRO A 294 -2.11 -3.29 -23.98
C PRO A 294 -3.10 -2.59 -23.04
N SER A 295 -2.81 -1.36 -22.62
CA SER A 295 -3.68 -0.51 -21.83
C SER A 295 -4.52 0.46 -22.63
N PHE A 296 -4.40 0.43 -23.97
CA PHE A 296 -5.04 1.37 -24.91
C PHE A 296 -4.61 2.84 -24.77
N ASP A 297 -3.71 3.16 -23.88
CA ASP A 297 -3.19 4.49 -23.60
C ASP A 297 -2.11 4.97 -24.57
N GLY A 298 -1.64 4.09 -25.46
CA GLY A 298 -0.67 4.38 -26.51
C GLY A 298 -1.26 5.09 -27.74
N GLY A 299 -2.48 5.59 -27.63
CA GLY A 299 -3.15 6.38 -28.65
C GLY A 299 -4.14 5.60 -29.52
N TRP A 300 -4.88 6.35 -30.33
CA TRP A 300 -5.97 5.90 -31.19
C TRP A 300 -5.77 6.33 -32.62
N ASP A 301 -6.29 5.54 -33.55
CA ASP A 301 -6.21 5.82 -34.99
C ASP A 301 -6.96 7.11 -35.34
N ALA A 302 -6.26 8.02 -35.97
CA ALA A 302 -6.81 9.29 -36.41
C ALA A 302 -7.68 9.18 -37.68
N SER A 303 -7.63 8.04 -38.38
CA SER A 303 -8.43 7.82 -39.61
C SER A 303 -9.92 7.60 -39.34
N GLY A 304 -10.30 7.40 -38.08
CA GLY A 304 -11.69 7.23 -37.63
C GLY A 304 -12.21 5.81 -37.61
N ASP A 305 -11.33 4.80 -37.73
CA ASP A 305 -11.68 3.38 -37.57
C ASP A 305 -12.11 3.02 -36.14
N GLY A 306 -11.82 3.89 -35.18
CA GLY A 306 -12.13 3.65 -33.78
C GLY A 306 -11.31 2.53 -33.14
N ARG A 307 -10.10 2.23 -33.67
CA ARG A 307 -9.18 1.24 -33.13
C ARG A 307 -8.06 1.87 -32.29
N PRO A 308 -7.61 1.22 -31.25
CA PRO A 308 -6.39 1.60 -30.57
C PRO A 308 -5.17 1.35 -31.46
N LEU A 309 -4.17 2.20 -31.39
CA LEU A 309 -2.91 2.00 -32.12
C LEU A 309 -2.20 0.73 -31.63
N GLY A 310 -1.59 -0.02 -32.55
CA GLY A 310 -1.00 -1.33 -32.28
C GLY A 310 -2.00 -2.49 -32.39
N TRP A 311 -3.28 -2.21 -32.65
CA TRP A 311 -4.33 -3.21 -32.86
C TRP A 311 -4.94 -3.08 -34.24
N GLN A 312 -5.45 -4.18 -34.77
CA GLN A 312 -6.19 -4.22 -36.00
C GLN A 312 -7.64 -4.66 -35.76
N LEU A 313 -8.58 -4.14 -36.51
CA LEU A 313 -9.95 -4.62 -36.46
C LEU A 313 -10.01 -6.06 -36.94
N ASP A 314 -10.78 -6.90 -36.24
CA ASP A 314 -11.00 -8.28 -36.65
C ASP A 314 -11.76 -8.32 -38.01
N PRO A 315 -11.16 -8.87 -39.09
CA PRO A 315 -11.77 -8.85 -40.41
C PRO A 315 -13.05 -9.72 -40.48
N THR A 316 -13.26 -10.60 -39.52
CA THR A 316 -14.44 -11.47 -39.42
C THR A 316 -15.56 -10.87 -38.58
N SER A 317 -15.30 -9.79 -37.88
CA SER A 317 -16.30 -9.08 -37.10
C SER A 317 -16.91 -7.94 -37.94
N GLY A 318 -18.14 -7.58 -37.66
CA GLY A 318 -18.77 -6.36 -38.18
C GLY A 318 -18.04 -5.09 -37.74
N ALA A 319 -18.68 -3.95 -37.80
CA ALA A 319 -18.07 -2.69 -37.33
C ALA A 319 -17.40 -2.88 -35.96
N GLY A 320 -16.19 -2.37 -35.81
CA GLY A 320 -15.40 -2.46 -34.57
C GLY A 320 -16.03 -1.75 -33.37
N GLY A 321 -15.36 -1.76 -32.26
CA GLY A 321 -15.76 -0.96 -31.11
C GLY A 321 -15.33 0.51 -31.22
N SER A 322 -15.32 1.21 -30.12
CA SER A 322 -14.97 2.62 -30.06
C SER A 322 -14.09 2.94 -28.87
N ARG A 323 -13.41 4.07 -28.93
CA ARG A 323 -12.72 4.66 -27.78
C ARG A 323 -13.73 5.03 -26.71
N GLU A 324 -13.42 4.71 -25.47
CA GLU A 324 -14.09 5.23 -24.27
C GLU A 324 -13.04 5.97 -23.43
N SER A 325 -13.34 7.19 -23.01
CA SER A 325 -12.41 8.04 -22.24
C SER A 325 -13.05 8.65 -20.99
N SER A 326 -14.33 8.40 -20.77
CA SER A 326 -15.08 8.94 -19.63
C SER A 326 -15.40 7.88 -18.56
N ASP A 327 -15.60 6.64 -18.99
CA ASP A 327 -15.90 5.51 -18.12
C ASP A 327 -14.75 4.50 -18.21
N VAL A 328 -13.63 4.86 -17.60
CA VAL A 328 -12.35 4.13 -17.68
C VAL A 328 -11.73 3.99 -16.30
N VAL A 329 -10.83 3.05 -16.15
CA VAL A 329 -9.97 2.97 -14.96
C VAL A 329 -9.01 4.15 -14.95
N TRP A 330 -8.38 4.39 -16.10
CA TRP A 330 -7.56 5.56 -16.37
C TRP A 330 -7.25 5.63 -17.87
N GLY A 331 -7.10 6.85 -18.38
CA GLY A 331 -6.75 7.05 -19.78
C GLY A 331 -7.87 6.69 -20.74
N ASP A 332 -7.72 5.61 -21.49
CA ASP A 332 -8.64 5.15 -22.49
C ASP A 332 -8.93 3.64 -22.35
N ALA A 333 -10.16 3.24 -22.65
CA ALA A 333 -10.57 1.84 -22.71
C ALA A 333 -11.19 1.51 -24.08
N TYR A 334 -11.25 0.23 -24.41
CA TYR A 334 -11.92 -0.23 -25.63
C TYR A 334 -13.35 -0.67 -25.32
N ARG A 335 -14.30 -0.05 -26.03
CA ARG A 335 -15.74 -0.30 -25.92
C ARG A 335 -16.22 -1.20 -27.02
N ILE A 336 -16.78 -2.35 -26.68
CA ILE A 336 -17.42 -3.30 -27.60
C ILE A 336 -18.93 -3.14 -27.45
N THR A 337 -19.59 -2.55 -28.42
CA THR A 337 -21.01 -2.16 -28.34
C THR A 337 -21.91 -3.17 -29.03
N ALA A 338 -23.04 -3.53 -28.37
CA ALA A 338 -24.09 -4.34 -28.95
C ALA A 338 -24.79 -3.60 -30.09
N ASP A 339 -25.06 -4.29 -31.18
CA ASP A 339 -25.76 -3.74 -32.37
C ASP A 339 -27.15 -4.33 -32.58
N GLY A 340 -27.63 -5.12 -31.62
CA GLY A 340 -28.89 -5.84 -31.71
C GLY A 340 -28.85 -7.11 -32.57
N ALA A 341 -27.65 -7.49 -33.07
CA ALA A 341 -27.41 -8.71 -33.83
C ALA A 341 -26.42 -9.61 -33.09
N THR A 342 -26.40 -10.88 -33.36
CA THR A 342 -25.48 -11.87 -32.74
C THR A 342 -24.11 -11.87 -33.43
N ILE A 343 -23.61 -10.71 -33.82
CA ILE A 343 -22.36 -10.61 -34.56
C ILE A 343 -21.18 -10.54 -33.57
N VAL A 344 -20.14 -11.32 -33.84
CA VAL A 344 -18.85 -11.25 -33.17
C VAL A 344 -18.17 -9.92 -33.51
N ARG A 345 -17.75 -9.17 -32.50
CA ARG A 345 -16.99 -7.93 -32.65
C ARG A 345 -15.69 -8.03 -31.90
N GLY A 346 -14.64 -7.46 -32.42
CA GLY A 346 -13.39 -7.51 -31.71
C GLY A 346 -12.19 -6.89 -32.39
N LEU A 347 -11.08 -7.05 -31.75
CA LEU A 347 -9.77 -6.61 -32.17
C LEU A 347 -8.82 -7.79 -32.28
N ILE A 348 -7.88 -7.71 -33.20
CA ILE A 348 -6.72 -8.62 -33.21
C ILE A 348 -5.44 -7.80 -33.08
N THR A 349 -4.39 -8.40 -32.52
CA THR A 349 -3.07 -7.79 -32.55
C THR A 349 -2.53 -7.79 -33.97
N GLN A 350 -1.67 -6.81 -34.27
CA GLN A 350 -0.90 -6.86 -35.51
C GLN A 350 -0.02 -8.11 -35.52
N ASN A 351 0.06 -8.74 -36.68
CA ASN A 351 0.83 -9.94 -37.06
C ASN A 351 1.86 -10.41 -36.04
N ALA A 352 1.72 -11.63 -35.57
CA ALA A 352 2.55 -12.34 -34.64
C ALA A 352 3.12 -11.43 -33.52
N ILE A 353 2.75 -11.68 -32.30
CA ILE A 353 3.25 -10.91 -31.13
C ILE A 353 4.76 -11.05 -31.09
N THR A 354 5.45 -10.11 -31.71
CA THR A 354 6.91 -10.05 -31.83
C THR A 354 7.43 -8.75 -31.26
N ASP A 355 8.69 -8.76 -30.81
CA ASP A 355 9.42 -7.55 -30.50
C ASP A 355 9.75 -6.71 -31.76
N ALA A 356 10.41 -5.58 -31.56
CA ALA A 356 10.82 -4.69 -32.68
C ALA A 356 11.83 -5.36 -33.64
N ALA A 357 12.54 -6.42 -33.23
CA ALA A 357 13.47 -7.21 -34.02
C ALA A 357 12.80 -8.38 -34.75
N GLY A 358 11.49 -8.61 -34.52
CA GLY A 358 10.74 -9.70 -35.11
C GLY A 358 10.84 -11.04 -34.35
N ASN A 359 11.42 -11.04 -33.13
CA ASN A 359 11.48 -12.24 -32.32
C ASN A 359 10.12 -12.48 -31.65
N PRO A 360 9.62 -13.75 -31.59
CA PRO A 360 8.39 -14.04 -30.88
C PRO A 360 8.46 -13.64 -29.41
N LEU A 361 7.47 -12.92 -28.90
CA LEU A 361 7.36 -12.59 -27.49
C LEU A 361 6.92 -13.81 -26.67
N PHE A 362 6.15 -14.73 -27.24
CA PHE A 362 5.82 -16.00 -26.62
C PHE A 362 6.97 -16.99 -26.73
N LEU A 363 7.28 -17.62 -25.61
CA LEU A 363 8.30 -18.67 -25.56
C LEU A 363 7.65 -20.06 -25.71
N ILE A 364 8.34 -20.97 -26.41
CA ILE A 364 7.94 -22.37 -26.47
C ILE A 364 8.07 -23.01 -25.07
N ASN A 365 7.29 -24.06 -24.85
CA ASN A 365 7.26 -24.81 -23.58
C ASN A 365 6.91 -23.96 -22.35
N THR A 366 6.15 -22.88 -22.54
CA THR A 366 5.72 -21.97 -21.48
C THR A 366 4.19 -21.88 -21.48
N ASP A 367 3.58 -22.08 -20.33
CA ASP A 367 2.16 -21.79 -20.09
C ASP A 367 1.97 -20.28 -19.96
N TYR A 368 0.93 -19.74 -20.57
CA TYR A 368 0.59 -18.33 -20.47
C TYR A 368 -0.82 -18.13 -19.93
N SER A 369 -0.94 -17.14 -19.07
CA SER A 369 -2.20 -16.61 -18.56
C SER A 369 -2.42 -15.18 -19.04
N VAL A 370 -3.68 -14.75 -19.04
CA VAL A 370 -4.09 -13.40 -19.39
C VAL A 370 -4.88 -12.80 -18.22
N ARG A 371 -4.62 -11.54 -17.95
CA ARG A 371 -5.41 -10.69 -17.05
C ARG A 371 -6.01 -9.54 -17.84
N ALA A 372 -7.22 -9.12 -17.49
CA ALA A 372 -7.84 -7.94 -18.07
C ALA A 372 -8.83 -7.31 -17.09
N ARG A 373 -8.98 -6.01 -17.13
CA ARG A 373 -10.03 -5.30 -16.42
C ARG A 373 -11.23 -5.16 -17.33
N VAL A 374 -12.37 -5.73 -16.90
CA VAL A 374 -13.57 -5.79 -17.71
C VAL A 374 -14.77 -5.31 -16.90
N LYS A 375 -15.65 -4.55 -17.54
CA LYS A 375 -16.97 -4.24 -17.01
C LYS A 375 -18.02 -4.30 -18.11
N ARG A 376 -19.29 -4.35 -17.74
CA ARG A 376 -20.41 -4.27 -18.66
C ARG A 376 -21.36 -3.13 -18.31
N SER A 377 -22.13 -2.69 -19.29
CA SER A 377 -23.25 -1.79 -19.05
C SER A 377 -24.35 -2.47 -18.22
N LEU A 378 -25.12 -1.65 -17.49
CA LEU A 378 -26.14 -2.12 -16.55
C LEU A 378 -27.21 -3.01 -17.20
N ASN A 379 -27.64 -2.65 -18.40
CA ASN A 379 -28.75 -3.31 -19.08
C ASN A 379 -28.33 -4.38 -20.08
N LEU A 380 -27.06 -4.73 -20.17
CA LEU A 380 -26.60 -5.82 -21.02
C LEU A 380 -27.09 -7.16 -20.49
N ALA A 381 -28.15 -7.70 -21.10
CA ALA A 381 -28.82 -8.89 -20.61
C ALA A 381 -28.13 -10.20 -20.97
N ALA A 382 -27.41 -10.24 -22.11
CA ALA A 382 -26.67 -11.41 -22.57
C ALA A 382 -25.44 -11.00 -23.36
N GLY A 383 -24.49 -11.91 -23.48
CA GLY A 383 -23.24 -11.74 -24.21
C GLY A 383 -22.08 -12.41 -23.49
N THR A 384 -21.04 -12.70 -24.22
CA THR A 384 -19.81 -13.29 -23.68
C THR A 384 -18.62 -12.50 -24.20
N PHE A 385 -17.87 -11.90 -23.29
CA PHE A 385 -16.58 -11.27 -23.58
C PHE A 385 -15.48 -12.32 -23.60
N ARG A 386 -14.56 -12.23 -24.55
CA ARG A 386 -13.47 -13.22 -24.71
C ARG A 386 -12.15 -12.55 -25.05
N ILE A 387 -11.06 -13.17 -24.52
CA ILE A 387 -9.68 -12.91 -24.93
C ILE A 387 -9.05 -14.28 -25.24
N ASN A 388 -8.68 -14.51 -26.48
CA ASN A 388 -8.14 -15.81 -26.92
C ASN A 388 -6.88 -15.63 -27.77
N ALA A 389 -5.95 -16.58 -27.63
CA ALA A 389 -4.89 -16.75 -28.61
C ALA A 389 -5.45 -17.49 -29.84
N TYR A 390 -5.14 -16.99 -31.02
CA TYR A 390 -5.69 -17.49 -32.28
C TYR A 390 -4.63 -17.52 -33.38
N SER A 391 -4.71 -18.52 -34.22
CA SER A 391 -3.91 -18.65 -35.45
C SER A 391 -4.85 -18.88 -36.62
N ASN A 392 -4.61 -18.20 -37.75
CA ASN A 392 -5.39 -18.44 -38.95
C ASN A 392 -5.21 -19.86 -39.49
N SER A 393 -4.05 -20.46 -39.26
CA SER A 393 -3.72 -21.83 -39.72
C SER A 393 -4.25 -22.92 -38.79
N LEU A 394 -4.32 -22.70 -37.49
CA LEU A 394 -4.67 -23.72 -36.49
C LEU A 394 -5.99 -23.43 -35.75
N GLY A 395 -6.56 -22.26 -35.90
CA GLY A 395 -7.74 -21.80 -35.13
C GLY A 395 -7.41 -21.38 -33.72
N LEU A 396 -8.32 -21.64 -32.78
CA LEU A 396 -8.18 -21.28 -31.37
C LEU A 396 -7.07 -22.09 -30.72
N ILE A 397 -6.16 -21.40 -30.00
CA ILE A 397 -5.06 -22.01 -29.24
C ILE A 397 -5.34 -21.82 -27.76
N GLY A 398 -5.57 -22.93 -27.06
CA GLY A 398 -5.94 -22.90 -25.64
C GLY A 398 -7.41 -22.50 -25.40
N THR A 399 -7.72 -22.18 -24.15
CA THR A 399 -9.08 -21.85 -23.71
C THR A 399 -9.35 -20.33 -23.69
N GLY A 400 -8.36 -19.55 -23.27
CA GLY A 400 -8.46 -18.11 -23.12
C GLY A 400 -9.44 -17.68 -22.02
N MET A 401 -9.65 -16.38 -21.91
CA MET A 401 -10.63 -15.75 -21.02
C MET A 401 -12.01 -15.80 -21.67
N SER A 402 -13.04 -16.14 -20.89
CA SER A 402 -14.44 -16.14 -21.31
C SER A 402 -15.32 -15.69 -20.16
N LEU A 403 -15.94 -14.51 -20.28
CA LEU A 403 -16.75 -13.88 -19.24
C LEU A 403 -18.15 -13.62 -19.76
N ASN A 404 -19.16 -14.21 -19.14
CA ASN A 404 -20.55 -13.91 -19.44
C ASN A 404 -21.06 -12.72 -18.60
N THR A 405 -22.29 -12.26 -18.86
CA THR A 405 -22.89 -11.13 -18.17
C THR A 405 -23.14 -11.35 -16.67
N LEU A 406 -23.09 -12.59 -16.17
CA LEU A 406 -23.17 -12.88 -14.74
C LEU A 406 -21.80 -12.71 -14.05
N GLN A 407 -20.70 -12.92 -14.77
CA GLN A 407 -19.35 -12.80 -14.27
C GLN A 407 -18.84 -11.36 -14.36
N ALA A 408 -19.03 -10.70 -15.51
CA ALA A 408 -18.70 -9.29 -15.68
C ALA A 408 -19.74 -8.42 -14.95
N THR A 409 -19.29 -7.52 -14.09
CA THR A 409 -20.14 -6.60 -13.32
C THR A 409 -20.26 -5.23 -13.97
N THR A 410 -21.04 -4.33 -13.38
CA THR A 410 -21.15 -2.93 -13.81
C THR A 410 -20.00 -2.06 -13.38
N GLU A 411 -19.13 -2.58 -12.51
CA GLU A 411 -17.88 -1.94 -12.12
C GLU A 411 -16.69 -2.71 -12.69
N TYR A 412 -15.58 -2.02 -12.92
CA TYR A 412 -14.36 -2.67 -13.40
C TYR A 412 -13.87 -3.69 -12.37
N GLN A 413 -13.70 -4.91 -12.86
CA GLN A 413 -13.04 -5.97 -12.09
C GLN A 413 -11.93 -6.58 -12.93
N GLU A 414 -10.89 -7.02 -12.25
CA GLU A 414 -9.82 -7.77 -12.86
C GLU A 414 -10.18 -9.25 -12.91
N PHE A 415 -10.02 -9.83 -14.07
CA PHE A 415 -10.19 -11.26 -14.31
C PHE A 415 -8.87 -11.86 -14.80
N THR A 416 -8.58 -13.06 -14.33
CA THR A 416 -7.41 -13.83 -14.76
C THR A 416 -7.88 -15.18 -15.29
N ALA A 417 -7.32 -15.61 -16.42
CA ALA A 417 -7.60 -16.91 -17.01
C ALA A 417 -6.36 -17.47 -17.71
N ASP A 418 -6.29 -18.80 -17.85
CA ASP A 418 -5.28 -19.44 -18.67
C ASP A 418 -5.50 -19.08 -20.14
N LEU A 419 -4.48 -18.56 -20.81
CA LEU A 419 -4.55 -18.17 -22.21
C LEU A 419 -4.32 -19.39 -23.10
N PHE A 420 -3.17 -20.08 -22.93
CA PHE A 420 -2.87 -21.35 -23.56
C PHE A 420 -1.79 -22.12 -22.80
N PRO A 421 -1.83 -23.47 -22.86
CA PRO A 421 -0.82 -24.30 -22.24
C PRO A 421 0.48 -24.28 -23.07
N ALA A 422 1.58 -24.75 -22.47
CA ALA A 422 2.89 -24.87 -23.10
C ALA A 422 2.81 -25.58 -24.46
N GLN A 423 3.35 -24.91 -25.48
CA GLN A 423 3.42 -25.41 -26.86
C GLN A 423 4.85 -25.77 -27.22
N ILE A 424 5.03 -26.90 -27.88
CA ILE A 424 6.35 -27.34 -28.41
C ILE A 424 6.74 -26.47 -29.62
N THR A 425 5.73 -26.02 -30.38
CA THR A 425 5.91 -25.13 -31.52
C THR A 425 4.80 -24.08 -31.46
N LEU A 426 5.16 -22.82 -31.71
CA LEU A 426 4.20 -21.72 -31.81
C LEU A 426 3.98 -21.41 -33.29
N PRO A 427 2.70 -21.19 -33.73
CA PRO A 427 2.42 -20.74 -35.09
C PRO A 427 2.98 -19.34 -35.31
N THR A 428 3.51 -19.07 -36.48
CA THR A 428 4.06 -17.77 -36.85
C THR A 428 2.99 -16.71 -37.05
N ASP A 429 1.74 -17.12 -37.19
CA ASP A 429 0.54 -16.28 -37.34
C ASP A 429 -0.29 -16.17 -36.06
N LEU A 430 0.35 -16.41 -34.91
CA LEU A 430 -0.31 -16.28 -33.60
C LEU A 430 -0.67 -14.83 -33.30
N VAL A 431 -1.94 -14.59 -33.04
CA VAL A 431 -2.50 -13.28 -32.65
C VAL A 431 -3.33 -13.42 -31.37
N LEU A 432 -3.52 -12.31 -30.68
CA LEU A 432 -4.50 -12.21 -29.60
C LEU A 432 -5.79 -11.63 -30.15
N ARG A 433 -6.92 -12.27 -29.89
CA ARG A 433 -8.25 -11.77 -30.24
C ARG A 433 -8.97 -11.32 -28.98
N VAL A 434 -9.48 -10.08 -29.03
CA VAL A 434 -10.35 -9.50 -28.01
C VAL A 434 -11.69 -9.22 -28.65
N TYR A 435 -12.77 -9.84 -28.17
CA TYR A 435 -14.08 -9.71 -28.79
C TYR A 435 -15.22 -10.04 -27.82
N ALA A 436 -16.42 -9.72 -28.21
CA ALA A 436 -17.64 -10.17 -27.53
C ALA A 436 -18.60 -10.78 -28.54
N ASP A 437 -19.25 -11.87 -28.13
CA ASP A 437 -20.25 -12.55 -28.92
C ASP A 437 -21.59 -12.70 -28.18
N GLY A 438 -22.65 -13.00 -28.91
CA GLY A 438 -23.97 -13.28 -28.35
C GLY A 438 -24.57 -12.12 -27.56
N MET A 439 -24.41 -10.89 -28.04
CA MET A 439 -24.94 -9.66 -27.41
C MET A 439 -26.28 -9.24 -28.05
N PRO A 440 -27.40 -9.96 -27.81
CA PRO A 440 -28.73 -9.64 -28.40
C PRO A 440 -29.45 -8.57 -27.56
N GLY A 441 -28.74 -7.59 -27.06
CA GLY A 441 -29.29 -6.54 -26.20
C GLY A 441 -29.83 -5.35 -27.03
N PRO A 442 -30.41 -4.36 -26.35
CA PRO A 442 -30.68 -3.07 -26.98
C PRO A 442 -29.38 -2.52 -27.60
N ALA A 443 -29.49 -1.88 -28.75
CA ALA A 443 -28.35 -1.21 -29.37
C ALA A 443 -27.79 -0.17 -28.41
N GLY A 444 -26.46 -0.16 -28.23
CA GLY A 444 -25.76 0.77 -27.33
C GLY A 444 -25.29 0.17 -26.00
N GLU A 445 -25.78 -1.00 -25.58
CA GLU A 445 -25.20 -1.75 -24.45
C GLU A 445 -23.82 -2.29 -24.83
N TYR A 446 -22.93 -2.50 -23.80
CA TYR A 446 -21.52 -2.72 -24.11
C TYR A 446 -20.78 -3.57 -23.05
N PHE A 447 -19.64 -4.12 -23.48
CA PHE A 447 -18.49 -4.43 -22.63
C PHE A 447 -17.41 -3.36 -22.80
N LEU A 448 -16.74 -3.02 -21.70
CA LEU A 448 -15.50 -2.26 -21.69
C LEU A 448 -14.36 -3.17 -21.26
N VAL A 449 -13.25 -3.06 -21.93
CA VAL A 449 -12.01 -3.73 -21.56
C VAL A 449 -10.88 -2.72 -21.49
N ASP A 450 -10.06 -2.88 -20.45
CA ASP A 450 -8.89 -2.06 -20.18
C ASP A 450 -7.77 -2.93 -19.64
N ASN A 451 -6.53 -2.46 -19.81
CA ASN A 451 -5.32 -3.00 -19.17
C ASN A 451 -5.16 -4.53 -19.31
N ILE A 452 -4.99 -5.01 -20.54
CA ILE A 452 -4.77 -6.43 -20.83
C ILE A 452 -3.30 -6.76 -20.56
N GLU A 453 -3.05 -7.77 -19.73
CA GLU A 453 -1.69 -8.26 -19.42
C GLU A 453 -1.58 -9.77 -19.73
N ILE A 454 -0.49 -10.15 -20.38
CA ILE A 454 -0.15 -11.55 -20.60
C ILE A 454 1.12 -11.85 -19.82
N PHE A 455 1.17 -13.02 -19.19
CA PHE A 455 2.31 -13.41 -18.37
C PHE A 455 2.47 -14.92 -18.31
N PRO A 456 3.70 -15.43 -18.02
CA PRO A 456 3.91 -16.85 -17.78
C PRO A 456 3.15 -17.30 -16.53
N THR A 457 2.31 -18.33 -16.65
CA THR A 457 1.41 -18.80 -15.58
C THR A 457 2.16 -19.14 -14.29
N ASN A 458 3.36 -19.72 -14.41
CA ASN A 458 4.18 -20.14 -13.27
C ASN A 458 5.04 -19.01 -12.66
N SER A 459 5.00 -17.82 -13.23
CA SER A 459 5.76 -16.65 -12.76
C SER A 459 4.90 -15.39 -12.81
N PRO A 460 3.84 -15.27 -11.99
CA PRO A 460 2.91 -14.14 -12.05
C PRO A 460 3.48 -12.85 -11.48
N GLN A 461 4.63 -12.91 -10.80
CA GLN A 461 5.24 -11.77 -10.13
C GLN A 461 6.76 -11.90 -10.03
N ASN A 462 7.48 -10.81 -10.29
CA ASN A 462 8.92 -10.66 -10.05
C ASN A 462 9.15 -10.00 -8.69
N SER A 463 8.85 -10.73 -7.63
CA SER A 463 8.74 -10.20 -6.27
C SER A 463 10.07 -9.70 -5.66
N SER A 464 11.20 -10.03 -6.26
CA SER A 464 12.54 -9.58 -5.83
C SER A 464 13.14 -8.50 -6.72
N LEU A 465 12.41 -8.07 -7.74
CA LEU A 465 12.86 -7.03 -8.67
C LEU A 465 12.52 -5.64 -8.13
N VAL A 466 13.45 -4.73 -8.32
CA VAL A 466 13.29 -3.31 -8.04
C VAL A 466 13.52 -2.52 -9.32
N ARG A 467 12.64 -1.55 -9.58
CA ARG A 467 12.79 -0.60 -10.67
C ARG A 467 13.07 0.79 -10.13
N ALA A 468 14.17 1.37 -10.58
CA ALA A 468 14.54 2.73 -10.25
C ALA A 468 14.21 3.68 -11.40
N SER A 469 13.69 4.85 -11.09
CA SER A 469 13.55 5.94 -12.06
C SER A 469 14.93 6.53 -12.43
N GLY A 470 14.97 7.29 -13.52
CA GLY A 470 16.09 8.18 -13.78
C GLY A 470 16.25 9.24 -12.69
N THR A 471 17.44 9.79 -12.52
CA THR A 471 17.71 10.90 -11.60
C THR A 471 16.87 12.11 -12.01
N GLU A 472 16.18 12.75 -11.06
CA GLU A 472 15.28 13.90 -11.28
C GLU A 472 14.15 13.63 -12.30
N THR A 473 13.99 12.38 -12.76
CA THR A 473 12.96 11.98 -13.74
C THR A 473 12.09 10.85 -13.19
N PRO A 474 11.17 11.15 -12.28
CA PRO A 474 10.40 10.13 -11.53
C PRO A 474 9.47 9.29 -12.40
N GLU A 475 9.22 9.69 -13.65
CA GLU A 475 8.40 8.95 -14.61
C GLU A 475 9.20 8.18 -15.67
N GLY A 476 10.53 8.39 -15.75
CA GLY A 476 11.39 7.73 -16.73
C GLY A 476 12.02 6.45 -16.16
N TYR A 477 11.79 5.31 -16.81
CA TYR A 477 12.32 4.01 -16.40
C TYR A 477 13.06 3.35 -17.56
N ASP A 478 14.38 3.18 -17.40
CA ASP A 478 15.18 2.43 -18.36
C ASP A 478 15.07 0.93 -18.10
N GLY A 479 14.88 0.16 -19.16
CA GLY A 479 14.67 -1.28 -19.10
C GLY A 479 15.89 -2.09 -18.67
N VAL A 480 17.08 -1.48 -18.59
CA VAL A 480 18.36 -2.15 -18.30
C VAL A 480 19.05 -1.52 -17.09
N SER A 481 19.30 -0.22 -17.12
CA SER A 481 20.12 0.48 -16.11
C SER A 481 19.36 0.76 -14.81
N GLY A 482 18.03 0.79 -14.86
CA GLY A 482 17.16 1.01 -13.71
C GLY A 482 16.70 -0.26 -12.96
N ILE A 483 17.30 -1.42 -13.25
CA ILE A 483 16.88 -2.70 -12.64
C ILE A 483 17.85 -3.13 -11.55
N MET A 484 17.31 -3.47 -10.37
CA MET A 484 18.03 -4.13 -9.29
C MET A 484 17.35 -5.44 -8.89
N GLU A 485 18.12 -6.44 -8.52
CA GLU A 485 17.63 -7.71 -8.01
C GLU A 485 18.09 -7.92 -6.57
N ILE A 486 17.14 -8.07 -5.65
CA ILE A 486 17.43 -8.23 -4.22
C ILE A 486 17.29 -9.70 -3.83
N ALA A 487 18.41 -10.40 -3.63
CA ALA A 487 18.47 -11.80 -3.13
C ALA A 487 17.43 -12.73 -3.80
N VAL A 488 17.46 -12.85 -5.11
CA VAL A 488 16.46 -13.54 -5.97
C VAL A 488 16.23 -15.01 -5.56
N ASN A 489 17.28 -15.68 -5.08
CA ASN A 489 17.26 -17.13 -4.86
C ASN A 489 16.72 -17.57 -3.49
N ASN A 490 16.17 -16.66 -2.66
CA ASN A 490 15.69 -17.00 -1.33
C ASN A 490 14.17 -17.32 -1.26
N GLY A 491 13.46 -17.25 -2.38
CA GLY A 491 12.03 -17.58 -2.48
C GLY A 491 11.11 -16.59 -1.78
N GLN A 492 11.60 -15.39 -1.41
CA GLN A 492 10.83 -14.36 -0.71
C GLN A 492 10.78 -13.07 -1.52
N GLY A 493 9.60 -12.47 -1.59
CA GLY A 493 9.43 -11.14 -2.19
C GLY A 493 9.80 -10.00 -1.25
N ILE A 494 10.13 -8.86 -1.83
CA ILE A 494 10.27 -7.59 -1.10
C ILE A 494 8.88 -7.19 -0.65
N ARG A 495 8.74 -6.83 0.62
CA ARG A 495 7.47 -6.42 1.23
C ARG A 495 7.43 -4.93 1.51
N SER A 496 8.56 -4.36 1.93
CA SER A 496 8.67 -2.93 2.24
C SER A 496 10.06 -2.43 1.90
N ALA A 497 10.23 -1.12 1.83
CA ALA A 497 11.52 -0.48 1.73
C ALA A 497 11.51 0.84 2.49
N PHE A 498 12.68 1.28 2.91
CA PHE A 498 12.84 2.54 3.63
C PHE A 498 14.23 3.12 3.46
N THR A 499 14.37 4.41 3.73
CA THR A 499 15.67 5.10 3.76
C THR A 499 16.05 5.42 5.19
N LEU A 500 17.29 5.14 5.56
CA LEU A 500 17.83 5.47 6.87
C LEU A 500 19.30 5.84 6.75
N ARG A 501 19.72 7.00 7.28
CA ARG A 501 21.10 7.48 7.29
C ARG A 501 21.78 7.41 5.91
N SER A 502 21.10 7.92 4.89
CA SER A 502 21.60 7.93 3.50
C SER A 502 21.78 6.56 2.84
N ASN A 503 21.20 5.50 3.40
CA ASN A 503 21.13 4.17 2.80
C ASN A 503 19.68 3.82 2.46
N LEU A 504 19.53 3.00 1.44
CA LEU A 504 18.26 2.40 1.03
C LEU A 504 18.21 0.96 1.52
N TYR A 505 17.14 0.63 2.24
CA TYR A 505 16.91 -0.72 2.79
C TYR A 505 15.69 -1.35 2.14
N PHE A 506 15.82 -2.64 1.80
CA PHE A 506 14.74 -3.48 1.34
C PHE A 506 14.43 -4.56 2.37
N VAL A 507 13.16 -4.72 2.69
CA VAL A 507 12.68 -5.66 3.71
C VAL A 507 11.91 -6.78 3.03
N LYS A 508 12.37 -8.00 3.20
CA LYS A 508 11.65 -9.23 2.83
C LYS A 508 10.94 -9.80 4.06
N GLU A 509 10.25 -10.92 3.89
CA GLU A 509 9.54 -11.54 5.01
C GLU A 509 10.49 -11.96 6.15
N ARG A 510 11.72 -12.38 5.81
CA ARG A 510 12.76 -12.83 6.76
C ARG A 510 14.14 -12.29 6.42
N GLY A 511 14.23 -11.13 5.85
CA GLY A 511 15.52 -10.57 5.45
C GLY A 511 15.48 -9.06 5.34
N LEU A 512 16.57 -8.44 5.75
CA LEU A 512 16.85 -7.02 5.64
C LEU A 512 18.10 -6.85 4.79
N TYR A 513 18.01 -6.07 3.73
CA TYR A 513 19.08 -5.81 2.77
C TYR A 513 19.33 -4.32 2.66
N VAL A 514 20.56 -3.94 2.42
CA VAL A 514 20.98 -2.54 2.27
C VAL A 514 21.70 -2.32 0.95
N THR A 515 21.48 -1.15 0.39
CA THR A 515 22.22 -0.61 -0.73
C THR A 515 22.41 0.91 -0.55
N ALA A 516 23.39 1.46 -1.24
CA ALA A 516 23.61 2.90 -1.24
C ALA A 516 24.08 3.35 -2.64
N THR A 517 23.75 4.59 -2.99
CA THR A 517 24.33 5.22 -4.19
C THR A 517 25.82 5.45 -4.01
N ASP A 518 26.58 5.20 -5.05
CA ASP A 518 28.00 5.58 -5.14
C ASP A 518 28.21 6.95 -5.80
N GLY A 519 27.12 7.59 -6.22
CA GLY A 519 27.11 8.89 -6.87
C GLY A 519 27.58 8.89 -8.34
N VAL A 520 27.93 7.73 -8.89
CA VAL A 520 28.49 7.60 -10.25
C VAL A 520 27.72 6.61 -11.11
N ASN A 521 27.44 5.41 -10.56
CA ASN A 521 26.83 4.33 -11.31
C ASN A 521 25.30 4.34 -11.24
N GLU A 522 24.68 3.75 -12.25
CA GLU A 522 23.24 3.51 -12.28
C GLU A 522 22.86 2.40 -11.30
N PRO A 523 21.60 2.38 -10.81
CA PRO A 523 21.14 1.44 -9.77
C PRO A 523 21.42 -0.04 -10.06
N ALA A 524 21.41 -0.46 -11.31
CA ALA A 524 21.74 -1.84 -11.72
C ALA A 524 23.15 -2.30 -11.28
N LEU A 525 24.06 -1.36 -11.03
CA LEU A 525 25.45 -1.63 -10.64
C LEU A 525 25.71 -1.43 -9.13
N TRP A 526 24.70 -1.02 -8.34
CA TRP A 526 24.89 -0.81 -6.91
C TRP A 526 25.01 -2.15 -6.18
N GLY A 527 25.94 -2.20 -5.23
CA GLY A 527 26.09 -3.37 -4.35
C GLY A 527 24.90 -3.51 -3.40
N VAL A 528 24.47 -4.74 -3.18
CA VAL A 528 23.42 -5.08 -2.22
C VAL A 528 24.01 -6.02 -1.16
N GLU A 529 23.88 -5.65 0.11
CA GLU A 529 24.39 -6.42 1.25
C GLU A 529 23.26 -6.90 2.15
N GLU A 530 23.39 -8.10 2.72
CA GLU A 530 22.47 -8.62 3.72
C GLU A 530 22.83 -8.07 5.11
N VAL A 531 21.89 -7.35 5.73
CA VAL A 531 22.03 -6.85 7.09
C VAL A 531 21.58 -7.90 8.11
N SER A 532 20.48 -8.61 7.82
CA SER A 532 19.93 -9.62 8.68
C SER A 532 19.11 -10.63 7.88
N ASN A 533 19.22 -11.91 8.21
CA ASN A 533 18.41 -13.00 7.65
C ASN A 533 17.29 -13.46 8.62
N LYS A 534 17.06 -12.73 9.70
CA LYS A 534 16.08 -13.06 10.75
C LYS A 534 14.99 -12.03 10.91
N VAL A 535 15.31 -10.77 10.58
CA VAL A 535 14.40 -9.63 10.72
C VAL A 535 13.82 -9.27 9.37
N GLY A 536 12.51 -9.14 9.32
CA GLY A 536 11.76 -8.79 8.12
C GLY A 536 10.30 -8.56 8.46
N THR A 537 9.47 -8.32 7.46
CA THR A 537 8.03 -8.08 7.62
C THR A 537 7.21 -8.81 6.56
N PRO A 538 6.02 -9.33 6.89
CA PRO A 538 5.09 -9.84 5.89
C PRO A 538 4.26 -8.74 5.21
N SER A 539 4.27 -7.51 5.74
CA SER A 539 3.39 -6.42 5.32
C SER A 539 4.17 -5.26 4.68
N ALA A 540 3.58 -4.63 3.66
CA ALA A 540 4.08 -3.37 3.12
C ALA A 540 4.02 -2.22 4.15
N HIS A 541 3.06 -2.28 5.08
CA HIS A 541 2.88 -1.30 6.16
C HIS A 541 3.49 -1.75 7.49
N GLY A 542 4.30 -2.80 7.47
CA GLY A 542 4.96 -3.36 8.67
C GLY A 542 6.23 -2.62 9.09
N VAL A 543 6.53 -1.47 8.49
CA VAL A 543 7.67 -0.62 8.80
C VAL A 543 7.20 0.80 9.09
N ALA A 544 7.69 1.41 10.15
CA ALA A 544 7.40 2.81 10.46
C ALA A 544 8.64 3.53 11.01
N PHE A 545 8.71 4.84 10.76
CA PHE A 545 9.83 5.69 11.12
C PHE A 545 9.65 6.31 12.51
N GLY A 546 10.73 6.30 13.29
CA GLY A 546 10.93 7.15 14.45
C GLY A 546 11.79 8.38 14.12
N GLU A 547 12.57 8.84 15.06
CA GLU A 547 13.44 10.02 14.89
C GLU A 547 14.70 9.69 14.07
N GLU A 548 15.49 8.68 14.50
CA GLU A 548 16.71 8.21 13.81
C GLU A 548 16.74 6.68 13.73
N TRP A 549 15.59 6.05 13.78
CA TRP A 549 15.41 4.61 13.77
C TRP A 549 14.09 4.26 13.06
N VAL A 550 13.96 2.99 12.74
CA VAL A 550 12.72 2.40 12.22
C VAL A 550 12.28 1.23 13.10
N VAL A 551 11.00 0.95 13.13
CA VAL A 551 10.45 -0.29 13.66
C VAL A 551 9.99 -1.20 12.56
N ILE A 552 10.23 -2.49 12.71
CA ILE A 552 9.90 -3.54 11.74
C ILE A 552 9.08 -4.61 12.44
N ALA A 553 7.82 -4.78 12.03
CA ALA A 553 6.93 -5.82 12.54
C ALA A 553 7.12 -7.11 11.76
N GLY A 554 7.83 -8.05 12.36
CA GLY A 554 8.11 -9.36 11.78
C GLY A 554 7.38 -10.50 12.52
N ARG A 555 7.35 -11.70 11.91
CA ARG A 555 6.74 -12.88 12.53
C ARG A 555 7.36 -13.23 13.89
N SER A 556 8.65 -13.01 14.05
CA SER A 556 9.39 -13.34 15.26
C SER A 556 9.36 -12.24 16.34
N GLY A 557 8.82 -11.06 16.04
CA GLY A 557 8.72 -9.94 16.98
C GLY A 557 8.67 -8.59 16.29
N LEU A 558 8.47 -7.54 17.09
CA LEU A 558 8.70 -6.16 16.71
C LEU A 558 10.18 -5.83 16.98
N TYR A 559 10.84 -5.25 15.99
CA TYR A 559 12.25 -4.89 16.05
C TYR A 559 12.45 -3.39 15.85
N LEU A 560 13.36 -2.82 16.64
CA LEU A 560 13.93 -1.49 16.40
C LEU A 560 15.25 -1.65 15.65
N PHE A 561 15.43 -0.85 14.61
CA PHE A 561 16.63 -0.82 13.79
C PHE A 561 17.10 0.62 13.60
N ASP A 562 18.32 0.90 13.93
CA ASP A 562 18.96 2.22 13.84
C ASP A 562 20.14 2.25 12.85
N GLY A 563 20.28 1.21 12.03
CA GLY A 563 21.41 1.00 11.12
C GLY A 563 22.48 0.05 11.67
N SER A 564 22.35 -0.41 12.92
CA SER A 564 23.20 -1.41 13.55
C SER A 564 22.46 -2.75 13.69
N GLU A 565 22.69 -3.53 14.74
CA GLU A 565 21.99 -4.79 14.98
C GLU A 565 20.54 -4.52 15.42
N PRO A 566 19.52 -5.17 14.82
CA PRO A 566 18.13 -5.00 15.21
C PRO A 566 17.84 -5.47 16.64
N ILE A 567 17.18 -4.63 17.43
CA ILE A 567 16.82 -4.88 18.83
C ILE A 567 15.36 -5.34 18.91
N LYS A 568 15.10 -6.48 19.53
CA LYS A 568 13.74 -6.99 19.72
C LYS A 568 13.00 -6.21 20.81
N LEU A 569 11.82 -5.66 20.47
CA LEU A 569 10.98 -4.87 21.37
C LEU A 569 9.81 -5.65 22.00
N SER A 570 9.43 -6.81 21.46
CA SER A 570 8.24 -7.57 21.86
C SER A 570 8.53 -8.76 22.76
N GLN A 571 9.67 -8.79 23.43
CA GLN A 571 10.10 -9.94 24.23
C GLN A 571 9.10 -10.27 25.36
N GLU A 572 8.65 -9.30 26.10
CA GLU A 572 7.75 -9.44 27.23
C GLU A 572 6.33 -9.89 26.86
N ILE A 573 5.90 -9.63 25.64
CA ILE A 573 4.59 -10.04 25.10
C ILE A 573 4.71 -11.14 24.06
N GLN A 574 5.79 -11.90 24.00
CA GLN A 574 6.05 -12.88 22.95
C GLN A 574 4.91 -13.89 22.75
N PRO A 575 4.29 -14.49 23.79
CA PRO A 575 3.15 -15.38 23.60
C PRO A 575 1.95 -14.72 22.90
N THR A 576 1.69 -13.46 23.19
CA THR A 576 0.66 -12.68 22.50
C THR A 576 1.05 -12.41 21.05
N TRP A 577 2.31 -12.08 20.81
CA TRP A 577 2.84 -11.87 19.46
C TRP A 577 2.75 -13.12 18.60
N ASP A 578 3.06 -14.29 19.17
CA ASP A 578 2.97 -15.58 18.51
C ASP A 578 1.51 -15.98 18.21
N ALA A 579 0.54 -15.48 18.96
CA ALA A 579 -0.89 -15.71 18.77
C ALA A 579 -1.53 -14.81 17.68
N ILE A 580 -0.77 -13.92 17.05
CA ILE A 580 -1.22 -13.14 15.88
C ILE A 580 -1.58 -14.12 14.75
N ASN A 581 -2.66 -13.82 14.01
CA ASN A 581 -3.04 -14.62 12.84
C ASN A 581 -2.11 -14.34 11.65
N TRP A 582 -0.94 -14.96 11.66
CA TRP A 582 0.12 -14.76 10.67
C TRP A 582 -0.23 -15.21 9.26
N GLN A 583 -1.35 -15.92 9.05
CA GLN A 583 -1.88 -16.20 7.72
C GLN A 583 -2.28 -14.90 7.01
N TYR A 584 -2.66 -13.89 7.77
CA TYR A 584 -3.03 -12.55 7.30
C TYR A 584 -2.01 -11.49 7.74
N GLY A 585 -0.75 -11.87 7.87
CA GLY A 585 0.33 -10.95 8.27
C GLY A 585 0.51 -9.75 7.32
N GLN A 586 0.07 -9.85 6.08
CA GLN A 586 0.14 -8.75 5.10
C GLN A 586 -0.74 -7.53 5.45
N VAL A 587 -1.75 -7.70 6.31
CA VAL A 587 -2.63 -6.59 6.74
C VAL A 587 -2.12 -5.85 7.98
N ILE A 588 -1.02 -6.30 8.59
CA ILE A 588 -0.42 -5.63 9.75
C ILE A 588 0.07 -4.25 9.36
N TRP A 589 -0.21 -3.27 10.19
CA TRP A 589 0.33 -1.92 10.04
C TRP A 589 1.04 -1.46 11.32
N VAL A 590 2.03 -0.60 11.14
CA VAL A 590 2.78 0.05 12.23
C VAL A 590 2.74 1.55 12.04
N GLN A 591 2.54 2.29 13.11
CA GLN A 591 2.61 3.75 13.13
C GLN A 591 3.40 4.20 14.35
N VAL A 592 4.34 5.11 14.15
CA VAL A 592 5.07 5.77 15.23
C VAL A 592 4.50 7.15 15.45
N ASP A 593 4.16 7.48 16.70
CA ASP A 593 3.86 8.81 17.16
C ASP A 593 5.04 9.31 18.02
N THR A 594 5.87 10.12 17.42
CA THR A 594 7.07 10.67 18.09
C THR A 594 6.73 11.72 19.13
N GLN A 595 5.57 12.38 19.02
CA GLN A 595 5.12 13.39 19.97
C GLN A 595 4.68 12.75 21.28
N HIS A 596 3.86 11.70 21.22
CA HIS A 596 3.39 10.98 22.40
C HIS A 596 4.31 9.82 22.80
N LYS A 597 5.40 9.62 22.08
CA LYS A 597 6.38 8.53 22.31
C LYS A 597 5.71 7.15 22.30
N GLN A 598 4.84 6.91 21.32
CA GLN A 598 4.08 5.67 21.17
C GLN A 598 4.33 5.01 19.82
N ILE A 599 4.39 3.68 19.83
CA ILE A 599 4.37 2.84 18.63
C ILE A 599 3.08 2.03 18.65
N LEU A 600 2.26 2.19 17.62
CA LEU A 600 1.01 1.46 17.46
C LEU A 600 1.18 0.38 16.40
N VAL A 601 0.77 -0.84 16.72
CA VAL A 601 0.81 -1.98 15.80
C VAL A 601 -0.58 -2.57 15.68
N GLY A 602 -1.22 -2.42 14.53
CA GLY A 602 -2.52 -3.04 14.25
C GLY A 602 -2.33 -4.48 13.79
N VAL A 603 -2.96 -5.43 14.48
CA VAL A 603 -2.77 -6.86 14.26
C VAL A 603 -4.09 -7.64 14.19
N PRO A 604 -4.18 -8.66 13.32
CA PRO A 604 -5.29 -9.61 13.33
C PRO A 604 -5.06 -10.67 14.40
N MET A 605 -5.90 -10.70 15.44
CA MET A 605 -5.81 -11.66 16.53
C MET A 605 -6.83 -12.80 16.38
N GLY A 606 -6.43 -14.01 16.79
CA GLY A 606 -7.30 -15.20 16.78
C GLY A 606 -7.67 -15.64 15.36
N THR A 607 -8.94 -15.59 14.99
CA THR A 607 -9.45 -15.96 13.66
C THR A 607 -9.70 -14.76 12.75
N ALA A 608 -9.35 -13.55 13.19
CA ALA A 608 -9.58 -12.33 12.42
C ALA A 608 -8.70 -12.32 11.16
N THR A 609 -9.27 -11.84 10.07
CA THR A 609 -8.60 -11.67 8.76
C THR A 609 -8.14 -10.23 8.53
N GLN A 610 -8.62 -9.31 9.37
CA GLN A 610 -8.27 -7.90 9.39
C GLN A 610 -7.84 -7.50 10.79
N PRO A 611 -7.06 -6.42 10.97
CA PRO A 611 -6.63 -5.97 12.28
C PRO A 611 -7.82 -5.66 13.19
N ASN A 612 -7.90 -6.34 14.30
CA ASN A 612 -8.95 -6.21 15.32
C ASN A 612 -8.43 -5.81 16.70
N MET A 613 -7.13 -5.62 16.80
CA MET A 613 -6.44 -5.17 18.02
C MET A 613 -5.26 -4.28 17.67
N VAL A 614 -5.02 -3.27 18.49
CA VAL A 614 -3.81 -2.45 18.45
C VAL A 614 -2.93 -2.79 19.65
N LEU A 615 -1.70 -3.20 19.39
CA LEU A 615 -0.66 -3.33 20.41
C LEU A 615 0.07 -1.99 20.49
N MET A 616 0.04 -1.35 21.64
CA MET A 616 0.66 -0.05 21.89
C MET A 616 1.92 -0.24 22.71
N LEU A 617 3.03 0.30 22.25
CA LEU A 617 4.32 0.39 22.97
C LEU A 617 4.58 1.85 23.32
N ASP A 618 4.63 2.15 24.60
CA ASP A 618 5.10 3.43 25.14
C ASP A 618 6.61 3.36 25.37
N TYR A 619 7.35 4.29 24.76
CA TYR A 619 8.79 4.43 24.91
C TYR A 619 9.22 5.78 25.53
N THR A 620 8.30 6.44 26.25
CA THR A 620 8.58 7.70 26.95
C THR A 620 9.80 7.60 27.85
N GLU A 621 9.96 6.44 28.51
CA GLU A 621 11.09 6.14 29.41
C GLU A 621 12.26 5.42 28.70
N GLY A 622 12.16 5.18 27.37
CA GLY A 622 13.17 4.52 26.55
C GLY A 622 12.78 3.12 26.08
N PHE A 623 13.75 2.42 25.48
CA PHE A 623 13.54 1.11 24.85
C PHE A 623 14.12 -0.07 25.67
N GLN A 624 14.57 0.14 26.90
CA GLN A 624 15.13 -0.95 27.68
C GLN A 624 14.11 -2.06 27.94
N ASP A 625 14.59 -3.29 27.95
CA ASP A 625 13.77 -4.45 28.31
C ASP A 625 13.35 -4.33 29.79
N PRO A 626 12.05 -4.31 30.11
CA PRO A 626 11.55 -4.15 31.47
C PRO A 626 11.97 -5.28 32.39
N LEU A 627 12.16 -6.49 31.90
CA LEU A 627 12.61 -7.65 32.70
C LEU A 627 14.07 -7.51 33.08
N VAL A 628 14.89 -6.85 32.24
CA VAL A 628 16.31 -6.55 32.53
C VAL A 628 16.42 -5.27 33.35
N ALA A 629 15.61 -4.27 33.07
CA ALA A 629 15.61 -2.98 33.77
C ALA A 629 15.27 -3.10 35.27
N MET A 630 14.50 -4.11 35.66
CA MET A 630 14.23 -4.40 37.09
C MET A 630 15.47 -4.57 37.93
N LEU A 631 16.59 -5.05 37.34
CA LEU A 631 17.85 -5.29 38.05
C LEU A 631 18.68 -4.02 38.21
N SER A 632 18.36 -2.94 37.46
CA SER A 632 19.17 -1.72 37.45
C SER A 632 18.39 -0.40 37.57
N THR A 633 17.40 -0.16 36.72
CA THR A 633 16.64 1.10 36.65
C THR A 633 15.23 0.86 36.07
N PRO A 634 14.25 0.44 36.90
CA PRO A 634 12.89 0.11 36.39
C PRO A 634 12.16 1.27 35.74
N GLU A 635 12.62 2.51 35.93
CA GLU A 635 12.00 3.74 35.44
C GLU A 635 12.31 4.06 33.95
N ARG A 636 13.19 3.29 33.30
CA ARG A 636 13.64 3.53 31.91
C ARG A 636 13.20 2.46 30.92
N SER A 637 12.20 1.67 31.28
CA SER A 637 11.77 0.55 30.46
C SER A 637 10.58 0.91 29.55
N ARG A 638 10.54 0.29 28.37
CA ARG A 638 9.38 0.34 27.48
C ARG A 638 8.16 -0.31 28.15
N LYS A 639 6.94 0.12 27.75
CA LYS A 639 5.70 -0.38 28.34
C LYS A 639 4.70 -0.77 27.25
N TRP A 640 4.22 -2.00 27.29
CA TRP A 640 3.22 -2.52 26.39
C TRP A 640 1.80 -2.42 26.96
N ALA A 641 0.84 -2.09 26.10
CA ALA A 641 -0.58 -2.22 26.37
C ALA A 641 -1.31 -2.78 25.14
N LYS A 642 -2.48 -3.37 25.33
CA LYS A 642 -3.39 -3.74 24.25
C LYS A 642 -4.59 -2.80 24.25
N TRP A 643 -5.00 -2.39 23.04
CA TRP A 643 -6.22 -1.62 22.81
C TRP A 643 -7.18 -2.42 21.93
N ASN A 644 -8.43 -2.55 22.35
CA ASN A 644 -9.47 -3.24 21.59
C ASN A 644 -10.01 -2.30 20.49
N ILE A 645 -9.18 -1.96 19.54
CA ILE A 645 -9.51 -1.10 18.40
C ILE A 645 -9.39 -1.93 17.14
N ALA A 646 -10.46 -1.95 16.34
CA ALA A 646 -10.50 -2.57 15.04
C ALA A 646 -10.27 -1.51 13.96
N ALA A 647 -9.06 -1.51 13.35
CA ALA A 647 -8.66 -0.53 12.35
C ALA A 647 -7.79 -1.18 11.27
N ASN A 648 -8.16 -1.01 9.98
CA ASN A 648 -7.40 -1.52 8.84
C ASN A 648 -6.19 -0.68 8.48
N SER A 649 -6.20 0.59 8.86
CA SER A 649 -5.15 1.54 8.51
C SER A 649 -4.97 2.57 9.60
N CYS A 650 -3.79 3.15 9.63
CA CYS A 650 -3.45 4.25 10.51
C CYS A 650 -2.69 5.33 9.72
N GLY A 651 -2.96 6.58 10.04
CA GLY A 651 -2.25 7.74 9.49
C GLY A 651 -1.99 8.78 10.56
N LEU A 652 -0.91 9.54 10.41
CA LEU A 652 -0.54 10.62 11.33
C LEU A 652 -0.48 11.92 10.52
N ILE A 653 -1.17 12.95 10.99
CA ILE A 653 -1.14 14.29 10.38
C ILE A 653 -0.70 15.30 11.43
N GLU A 654 0.21 16.16 11.03
CA GLU A 654 0.55 17.36 11.79
C GLU A 654 -0.29 18.54 11.28
N ARG A 655 -1.39 18.86 11.97
CA ARG A 655 -2.35 19.88 11.53
C ARG A 655 -1.93 21.32 11.87
N SER A 656 -1.11 21.49 12.87
CA SER A 656 -0.52 22.76 13.28
C SER A 656 0.88 22.49 13.80
N ALA A 657 1.75 23.49 13.76
CA ALA A 657 3.14 23.34 14.18
C ALA A 657 3.22 22.65 15.56
N GLY A 658 3.75 21.43 15.58
CA GLY A 658 3.96 20.64 16.78
C GLY A 658 2.73 19.90 17.32
N VAL A 659 1.61 19.78 16.59
CA VAL A 659 0.44 18.99 17.03
C VAL A 659 0.16 17.89 16.01
N ALA A 660 0.64 16.70 16.30
CA ALA A 660 0.34 15.50 15.53
C ALA A 660 -0.97 14.84 16.01
N GLN A 661 -1.78 14.39 15.07
CA GLN A 661 -3.03 13.69 15.34
C GLN A 661 -3.05 12.34 14.61
N ILE A 662 -3.33 11.27 15.34
CA ILE A 662 -3.47 9.91 14.81
C ILE A 662 -4.90 9.73 14.31
N PHE A 663 -5.00 9.18 13.10
CA PHE A 663 -6.24 8.75 12.46
C PHE A 663 -6.24 7.25 12.26
N LEU A 664 -7.37 6.62 12.51
CA LEU A 664 -7.60 5.19 12.38
C LEU A 664 -8.77 4.94 11.43
N GLY A 665 -8.54 4.12 10.40
CA GLY A 665 -9.56 3.71 9.44
C GLY A 665 -10.30 2.47 9.91
N SER A 666 -11.63 2.53 9.99
CA SER A 666 -12.45 1.42 10.47
C SER A 666 -12.41 0.20 9.55
N ASN A 667 -12.54 -0.99 10.13
CA ASN A 667 -12.61 -2.27 9.40
C ASN A 667 -13.99 -2.96 9.45
N ASN A 668 -14.95 -2.37 10.16
CA ASN A 668 -16.18 -3.05 10.56
C ASN A 668 -17.44 -2.58 9.78
N GLY A 669 -17.25 -2.02 8.58
CA GLY A 669 -18.37 -1.53 7.76
C GLY A 669 -19.05 -0.27 8.30
N THR A 670 -18.45 0.42 9.27
CA THR A 670 -18.96 1.71 9.77
C THR A 670 -18.52 2.90 8.90
N THR A 671 -17.59 2.69 7.97
CA THR A 671 -17.09 3.71 7.03
C THR A 671 -16.53 4.96 7.68
N LYS A 672 -16.04 4.83 8.91
CA LYS A 672 -15.61 5.97 9.71
C LYS A 672 -14.09 6.07 9.75
N ILE A 673 -13.63 7.28 9.82
CA ILE A 673 -12.24 7.62 10.10
C ILE A 673 -12.22 8.26 11.48
N TYR A 674 -11.61 7.60 12.42
CA TYR A 674 -11.54 8.01 13.81
C TYR A 674 -10.25 8.77 14.08
N ALA A 675 -10.32 9.79 14.95
CA ALA A 675 -9.15 10.40 15.55
C ALA A 675 -9.09 10.07 17.05
N LEU A 676 -7.89 9.79 17.54
CA LEU A 676 -7.61 9.78 18.98
C LEU A 676 -7.69 11.22 19.49
N THR A 677 -8.58 11.50 20.42
CA THR A 677 -8.91 12.90 20.82
C THR A 677 -8.74 13.11 22.31
N ASN A 678 -7.95 14.10 22.67
CA ASN A 678 -7.73 14.49 24.06
C ASN A 678 -9.06 14.89 24.73
N GLY A 679 -9.24 14.39 25.99
CA GLY A 679 -10.42 14.70 26.80
C GLY A 679 -11.67 13.91 26.41
N GLN A 680 -11.58 13.02 25.43
CA GLN A 680 -12.65 12.09 25.09
C GLN A 680 -12.32 10.71 25.65
N TYR A 681 -13.30 10.08 26.29
CA TYR A 681 -13.16 8.77 26.92
C TYR A 681 -14.34 7.86 26.54
N SER A 682 -14.64 7.84 25.26
CA SER A 682 -15.60 6.93 24.63
C SER A 682 -15.19 6.70 23.17
N ASP A 683 -15.47 5.55 22.63
CA ASP A 683 -15.23 5.20 21.23
C ASP A 683 -16.48 5.53 20.43
N ASP A 684 -16.56 6.75 19.92
CA ASP A 684 -17.71 7.25 19.13
C ASP A 684 -19.06 7.01 19.83
N GLY A 685 -19.10 7.26 21.15
CA GLY A 685 -20.26 7.04 22.01
C GLY A 685 -20.39 5.64 22.62
N ALA A 686 -19.50 4.70 22.27
CA ALA A 686 -19.40 3.41 22.94
C ALA A 686 -18.46 3.49 24.17
N PRO A 687 -18.70 2.67 25.21
CA PRO A 687 -17.82 2.65 26.37
C PRO A 687 -16.45 2.05 26.04
N ILE A 688 -15.39 2.57 26.66
CA ILE A 688 -14.06 1.97 26.63
C ILE A 688 -13.97 1.00 27.82
N ASN A 689 -13.69 -0.28 27.56
CA ASN A 689 -13.44 -1.27 28.61
C ASN A 689 -11.97 -1.19 29.07
N SER A 690 -11.67 -0.18 29.86
CA SER A 690 -10.32 0.12 30.32
C SER A 690 -10.07 -0.51 31.70
N TYR A 691 -9.04 -1.35 31.82
CA TYR A 691 -8.63 -1.94 33.09
C TYR A 691 -7.13 -2.25 33.17
N TYR A 692 -6.64 -2.32 34.40
CA TYR A 692 -5.30 -2.73 34.74
C TYR A 692 -5.35 -3.74 35.91
N THR A 693 -4.63 -4.86 35.76
CA THR A 693 -4.49 -5.89 36.80
C THR A 693 -3.07 -5.82 37.37
N THR A 694 -2.91 -5.71 38.67
CA THR A 694 -1.58 -5.71 39.32
C THR A 694 -0.98 -7.12 39.28
N ALA A 695 0.35 -7.19 39.44
CA ALA A 695 0.98 -8.45 39.84
C ALA A 695 0.43 -8.95 41.17
N TYR A 696 0.64 -10.22 41.47
CA TYR A 696 0.28 -10.79 42.75
C TYR A 696 1.19 -10.27 43.91
N LEU A 697 0.55 -9.74 44.93
CA LEU A 697 1.21 -9.12 46.09
C LEU A 697 1.09 -10.01 47.29
N SER A 698 2.16 -10.06 48.14
CA SER A 698 2.17 -10.79 49.41
C SER A 698 2.94 -9.98 50.42
N SER A 699 2.54 -10.02 51.69
CA SER A 699 3.25 -9.36 52.79
C SER A 699 4.26 -10.29 53.51
N THR A 700 4.09 -11.61 53.37
CA THR A 700 4.90 -12.61 54.12
C THR A 700 5.76 -13.49 53.20
N GLY A 701 5.82 -13.17 51.88
CA GLY A 701 6.40 -14.08 50.89
C GLY A 701 5.44 -15.18 50.47
N ILE A 702 5.97 -16.23 49.81
CA ILE A 702 5.14 -17.25 49.15
C ILE A 702 4.43 -18.23 50.11
N SER A 703 4.88 -18.34 51.37
CA SER A 703 4.47 -19.45 52.26
C SER A 703 3.48 -19.07 53.37
N GLY A 704 2.95 -17.85 53.38
CA GLY A 704 2.04 -17.40 54.42
C GLY A 704 0.71 -16.87 53.95
N ARG A 705 -0.40 -17.23 54.67
CA ARG A 705 -1.71 -16.59 54.43
C ARG A 705 -1.72 -15.18 55.01
N ASN A 706 -2.29 -14.27 54.30
CA ASN A 706 -2.42 -12.85 54.62
C ASN A 706 -3.89 -12.46 54.64
N LEU A 707 -4.26 -11.59 55.57
CA LEU A 707 -5.54 -10.88 55.53
C LEU A 707 -5.30 -9.50 54.89
N PHE A 708 -5.81 -9.31 53.69
CA PHE A 708 -5.82 -8.03 53.02
C PHE A 708 -7.09 -7.28 53.45
N GLY A 709 -6.93 -6.32 54.33
CA GLY A 709 -8.04 -5.68 55.05
C GLY A 709 -8.66 -4.54 54.30
N TYR A 710 -7.82 -3.70 53.67
CA TYR A 710 -8.31 -2.56 52.88
C TYR A 710 -7.28 -2.14 51.81
N LEU A 711 -7.79 -1.39 50.85
CA LEU A 711 -7.09 -0.87 49.70
C LEU A 711 -7.23 0.64 49.68
N THR A 712 -6.14 1.37 49.58
CA THR A 712 -6.15 2.83 49.35
C THR A 712 -5.51 3.18 48.01
N GLY A 713 -5.96 4.24 47.36
CA GLY A 713 -5.40 4.69 46.09
C GLY A 713 -5.55 6.17 45.86
N TYR A 714 -4.59 6.77 45.16
CA TYR A 714 -4.69 8.14 44.70
C TYR A 714 -5.14 8.15 43.25
N VAL A 715 -6.35 8.66 43.00
CA VAL A 715 -7.07 8.49 41.74
C VAL A 715 -7.69 9.81 41.29
N GLN A 716 -7.62 10.07 39.96
CA GLN A 716 -8.39 11.07 39.24
C GLN A 716 -9.35 10.38 38.29
N GLY A 717 -10.47 11.04 37.94
CA GLY A 717 -11.35 10.48 36.92
C GLY A 717 -12.78 10.97 37.00
N ALA A 718 -13.61 10.36 36.14
CA ALA A 718 -15.03 10.54 36.09
C ALA A 718 -15.74 9.19 35.97
N GLY A 719 -16.93 9.08 36.58
CA GLY A 719 -17.75 7.89 36.56
C GLY A 719 -17.40 6.90 37.66
N THR A 720 -17.42 5.61 37.38
CA THR A 720 -17.22 4.53 38.36
C THR A 720 -16.01 3.69 38.04
N LEU A 721 -15.11 3.52 38.99
CA LEU A 721 -13.98 2.61 38.93
C LEU A 721 -14.34 1.34 39.69
N ALA A 722 -14.55 0.26 38.98
CA ALA A 722 -14.80 -1.07 39.59
C ALA A 722 -13.50 -1.67 40.12
N LEU A 723 -13.58 -2.29 41.29
CA LEU A 723 -12.46 -2.95 41.97
C LEU A 723 -12.74 -4.42 42.15
N SER A 724 -11.78 -5.25 41.82
CA SER A 724 -11.86 -6.70 41.98
C SER A 724 -10.54 -7.26 42.51
N SER A 725 -10.58 -8.44 43.07
CA SER A 725 -9.38 -9.17 43.51
C SER A 725 -9.34 -10.58 42.92
N TYR A 726 -8.12 -11.05 42.70
CA TYR A 726 -7.80 -12.40 42.24
C TYR A 726 -6.84 -13.05 43.23
N SER A 727 -7.10 -14.30 43.57
CA SER A 727 -6.16 -15.14 44.35
C SER A 727 -5.58 -16.24 43.44
N PRO A 728 -4.36 -16.70 43.62
CA PRO A 728 -3.78 -17.79 42.83
C PRO A 728 -4.65 -19.04 42.90
N GLY A 729 -5.06 -19.57 41.73
CA GLY A 729 -5.92 -20.74 41.63
C GLY A 729 -7.42 -20.44 41.64
N ASP A 730 -7.86 -19.21 41.92
CA ASP A 730 -9.26 -18.84 41.85
C ASP A 730 -9.68 -18.60 40.39
N VAL A 731 -10.69 -19.33 39.99
CA VAL A 731 -11.36 -19.12 38.68
C VAL A 731 -12.35 -17.95 38.74
N VAL A 732 -12.70 -17.51 39.94
CA VAL A 732 -13.74 -16.50 40.17
C VAL A 732 -13.12 -15.22 40.73
N VAL A 733 -13.38 -14.15 40.01
CA VAL A 733 -13.03 -12.79 40.42
C VAL A 733 -13.92 -12.37 41.60
N THR A 734 -13.31 -11.93 42.68
CA THR A 734 -14.08 -11.38 43.81
C THR A 734 -14.26 -9.87 43.61
N ALA A 735 -15.50 -9.44 43.43
CA ALA A 735 -15.82 -8.01 43.38
C ALA A 735 -15.66 -7.38 44.75
N LEU A 736 -14.86 -6.33 44.86
CA LEU A 736 -14.59 -5.63 46.11
C LEU A 736 -15.50 -4.41 46.32
N GLY A 737 -16.03 -3.84 45.23
CA GLY A 737 -16.85 -2.66 45.24
C GLY A 737 -16.42 -1.63 44.18
N ASN A 738 -16.89 -0.41 44.34
CA ASN A 738 -16.69 0.64 43.35
C ASN A 738 -16.21 1.94 44.00
N TRP A 739 -15.26 2.61 43.37
CA TRP A 739 -14.95 4.02 43.66
C TRP A 739 -15.72 4.94 42.73
N THR A 740 -16.49 5.87 43.29
CA THR A 740 -17.15 6.92 42.50
C THR A 740 -16.17 8.06 42.26
N LEU A 741 -15.82 8.29 40.99
CA LEU A 741 -14.90 9.31 40.57
C LEU A 741 -15.70 10.52 40.08
N ALA A 742 -15.57 11.65 40.78
CA ALA A 742 -16.31 12.86 40.47
C ALA A 742 -15.43 14.13 40.37
N SER A 743 -14.10 13.92 40.31
CA SER A 743 -13.17 15.05 40.36
C SER A 743 -12.05 14.90 39.33
N PRO A 744 -11.77 15.94 38.51
CA PRO A 744 -10.59 16.02 37.66
C PRO A 744 -9.28 16.17 38.49
N THR A 745 -9.40 16.50 39.78
CA THR A 745 -8.27 16.56 40.73
C THR A 745 -8.18 15.24 41.48
N GLY A 746 -6.96 14.71 41.64
CA GLY A 746 -6.72 13.47 42.34
C GLY A 746 -7.15 13.56 43.81
N ARG A 747 -7.63 12.45 44.34
CA ARG A 747 -7.95 12.29 45.76
C ARG A 747 -7.61 10.89 46.21
N ASP A 748 -7.38 10.77 47.55
CA ASP A 748 -7.27 9.49 48.19
C ASP A 748 -8.64 8.82 48.28
N MET A 749 -8.67 7.54 47.93
CA MET A 749 -9.84 6.66 47.97
C MET A 749 -9.51 5.46 48.81
N GLU A 750 -10.51 4.92 49.51
CA GLU A 750 -10.37 3.73 50.37
C GLU A 750 -11.50 2.71 50.12
N GLN A 751 -11.14 1.41 50.17
CA GLN A 751 -12.08 0.31 50.01
C GLN A 751 -11.72 -0.81 50.99
N PHE A 752 -12.70 -1.28 51.76
CA PHE A 752 -12.55 -2.52 52.54
C PHE A 752 -12.54 -3.73 51.60
N THR A 753 -11.58 -4.62 51.81
CA THR A 753 -11.36 -5.77 50.90
C THR A 753 -11.62 -7.10 51.64
N ASN A 754 -11.12 -7.28 52.85
CA ASN A 754 -11.28 -8.45 53.70
C ASN A 754 -11.01 -9.80 52.99
N VAL A 755 -9.95 -9.83 52.19
CA VAL A 755 -9.55 -11.01 51.39
C VAL A 755 -8.49 -11.79 52.15
N LEU A 756 -8.73 -13.10 52.34
CA LEU A 756 -7.78 -13.99 52.99
C LEU A 756 -7.10 -14.90 51.95
N ALA A 757 -5.85 -14.63 51.61
CA ALA A 757 -5.09 -15.34 50.58
C ALA A 757 -3.58 -15.32 50.85
N GLU A 758 -2.83 -16.20 50.21
CA GLU A 758 -1.36 -16.14 50.20
C GLU A 758 -0.85 -14.94 49.42
N ARG A 759 -1.48 -14.69 48.26
CA ARG A 759 -1.19 -13.55 47.39
C ARG A 759 -2.50 -13.03 46.81
N VAL A 760 -2.55 -11.76 46.49
CA VAL A 760 -3.72 -11.12 45.83
C VAL A 760 -3.24 -10.20 44.72
N ALA A 761 -3.87 -10.32 43.56
CA ALA A 761 -3.79 -9.30 42.52
C ALA A 761 -5.10 -8.47 42.52
N TYR A 762 -4.98 -7.20 42.21
CA TYR A 762 -6.11 -6.30 42.13
C TYR A 762 -6.33 -5.84 40.71
N GLN A 763 -7.57 -5.90 40.26
CA GLN A 763 -7.97 -5.29 39.00
C GLN A 763 -8.83 -4.06 39.27
N PHE A 764 -8.54 -2.99 38.59
CA PHE A 764 -9.36 -1.78 38.62
C PHE A 764 -9.62 -1.33 37.18
N GLY A 765 -10.86 -0.94 36.93
CA GLY A 765 -11.26 -0.59 35.57
C GLY A 765 -12.61 0.09 35.49
N THR A 766 -12.89 0.62 34.31
CA THR A 766 -14.14 1.29 33.97
C THR A 766 -14.67 0.75 32.65
N ASN A 767 -15.98 0.68 32.52
CA ASN A 767 -16.68 0.21 31.32
C ASN A 767 -17.99 0.97 31.14
N ALA A 768 -17.97 2.31 31.24
CA ALA A 768 -19.14 3.14 31.00
C ALA A 768 -18.77 4.32 30.09
N VAL A 769 -19.71 4.78 29.30
CA VAL A 769 -19.50 5.90 28.36
C VAL A 769 -19.05 7.13 29.10
N GLY A 770 -17.91 7.72 28.67
CA GLY A 770 -17.32 8.93 29.27
C GLY A 770 -16.65 8.71 30.61
N SER A 771 -16.61 7.47 31.13
CA SER A 771 -15.88 7.14 32.37
C SER A 771 -14.38 6.95 32.07
N TRP A 772 -13.56 7.48 32.96
CA TRP A 772 -12.13 7.35 32.87
C TRP A 772 -11.46 7.40 34.23
N PHE A 773 -10.28 6.85 34.35
CA PHE A 773 -9.44 6.92 35.54
C PHE A 773 -8.00 7.26 35.19
N SER A 774 -7.31 7.85 36.14
CA SER A 774 -5.87 8.03 36.16
C SER A 774 -5.38 7.70 37.56
N LEU A 775 -4.58 6.65 37.71
CA LEU A 775 -4.10 6.12 38.98
C LEU A 775 -2.59 6.27 39.08
N THR A 776 -2.12 6.90 40.15
CA THR A 776 -0.66 7.09 40.42
C THR A 776 -0.17 6.34 41.61
N LYS A 777 -1.06 5.85 42.48
CA LYS A 777 -0.70 5.12 43.67
C LYS A 777 -1.79 4.16 44.06
N LEU A 778 -1.42 2.94 44.38
CA LEU A 778 -2.30 1.91 44.97
C LEU A 778 -1.58 1.26 46.16
N VAL A 779 -2.24 1.18 47.30
CA VAL A 779 -1.64 0.63 48.54
C VAL A 779 -2.62 -0.38 49.15
N PRO A 780 -2.43 -1.65 48.88
CA PRO A 780 -3.04 -2.69 49.68
C PRO A 780 -2.45 -2.73 51.08
N TRP A 781 -3.29 -2.94 52.08
CA TRP A 781 -2.90 -3.08 53.47
C TRP A 781 -3.16 -4.52 53.93
N ALA A 782 -2.09 -5.22 54.29
CA ALA A 782 -2.16 -6.63 54.62
C ALA A 782 -1.52 -6.89 55.99
N LYS A 783 -1.99 -7.95 56.63
CA LYS A 783 -1.34 -8.53 57.84
C LYS A 783 -1.33 -10.04 57.74
N PRO A 784 -0.37 -10.73 58.38
CA PRO A 784 -0.39 -12.17 58.46
C PRO A 784 -1.70 -12.68 59.09
N ASP A 785 -2.22 -13.80 58.60
CA ASP A 785 -3.38 -14.45 59.19
C ASP A 785 -3.03 -14.98 60.56
N PRO A 786 -3.66 -14.48 61.65
CA PRO A 786 -3.33 -14.94 63.00
C PRO A 786 -3.74 -16.39 63.22
N PHE A 787 -4.56 -16.99 62.37
CA PHE A 787 -5.00 -18.37 62.44
C PHE A 787 -4.30 -19.30 61.42
N ALA A 788 -3.28 -18.79 60.70
CA ALA A 788 -2.47 -19.64 59.85
C ALA A 788 -1.77 -20.69 60.72
N ILE A 789 -2.31 -21.90 60.77
CA ILE A 789 -1.66 -23.06 61.40
C ILE A 789 -0.40 -23.30 60.59
N VAL A 790 0.76 -23.01 61.23
CA VAL A 790 2.03 -23.50 60.73
C VAL A 790 1.92 -25.03 60.74
N ARG A 791 1.67 -25.65 59.58
CA ARG A 791 1.81 -27.09 59.41
C ARG A 791 3.30 -27.35 59.63
N GLY A 792 3.61 -27.78 60.86
CA GLY A 792 4.94 -28.24 61.21
C GLY A 792 5.36 -29.30 60.21
N THR A 793 6.51 -29.12 59.64
CA THR A 793 7.26 -30.15 58.95
C THR A 793 7.48 -31.29 59.91
N ASN A 794 6.75 -32.39 59.76
CA ASN A 794 7.23 -33.68 60.24
C ASN A 794 8.07 -34.34 59.16
#